data_042ce1b6b642ffd920d17e5eb1b1c12d
#
_entry.id   042ce1b6b642ffd920d17e5eb1b1c12d
#
_cell.length_a   1.000
_cell.length_b   1.000
_cell.length_c   1.000
_cell.angle_alpha   90.00
_cell.angle_beta   90.00
_cell.angle_gamma   90.00
#
_symmetry.space_group_name_H-M   'P 1'
#
loop_
_entity.id
_entity.type
_entity.pdbx_description
1 polymer ?
#
loop_
_entity_poly.entity_id
_entity_poly.type
_entity_poly.pdbx_seq_one_letter_code
_entity_poly.pdbx_strand_id
1 'polypeptide(L)'
;MAFIQNIIDYIFKNYDLSKDIVEVVFPNKRASIHFKRQIVSQLSKTSWMPITSSVQQAMEKWSGLHLVDSLDVALELMSINDKDANNKVLKQNFFGLASQMAKDFDEIDQYKVDAKNLFESLNEVKIIENYTFSEYTLSNEDSYKAQSKYLQFFSSLINYYSALRLNLFSRKVGYYGMITRCLSELPTDELVKRIDGKKIVFAGFNALTTTEEDVVVRLVENGNAVMLWDLDEYYINDKKQEAGRFANDFFAKHQNLAGKKDYDNEHHGISFIGNALSTAEKEINVISVSGSSVQANALQLMMEKRENSVVVLADEALLIPTLNSLPDSVGEINVTMGYPFANTPLYGFIDQIFRFQHSLSDSKIDLWPLASFCDADFIKLVFNGKDYDGLMSWLKEKQSSSDLSLHVKDFSSIGISDDNQEDGASEDLARFLTLSSTKWIDSKDCIENLKSILRVSLQKIKDESYFVKNQISVAGKVLNKVESLIKKYDSVEILDLQMLILQIGREMSIAMKGEADGLQVMGLLETRNLDFDVVNMLSVNEGVIPKNKNSNSLIPYDVRKYYNLPTYNQQQAVYAYHFYRLLHNAKKINLFYNSLSDSSGLGEPSRFIRQIEYELVKKNPKVKLQHFQYKSPIINLKSNIISVDKDDTMLKKITKLSPTSISTYLRCSLQYYWKYIMNINCDEVNEEIQMNVIGSIIHNTLDELYRNFGNEIVTESKFLEVRNQYLDKCYQNALRNNNFRNGLPKTGFNSIIASVIDTMISRFLDNEHNIVKENSLRILCTEKELSFHLNNVELHGFADRIDLLNDKLRVIDYKTGSVNPYDVSISGNAQQLHDMHDKSIQLIMYKYLFIKMLNSNTLGLDEALIAHIEEESIVPGIIALQKMSNGVFELKVNNADLANDFEAQCDIMFEQLISDIFDKNNPFTQTDDIKVCGYCSFRNICKRG
;
A
#
# COMPACT_ATOMS: atom_id res chain seq x y z
N MET A 1 -8.43 40.65 2.30
CA MET A 1 -9.46 39.69 2.77
C MET A 1 -10.73 40.46 3.02
N ALA A 2 -11.62 40.50 2.04
CA ALA A 2 -12.81 41.33 2.07
C ALA A 2 -13.76 41.00 3.22
N PHE A 3 -14.04 39.73 3.45
CA PHE A 3 -14.97 39.32 4.50
C PHE A 3 -14.45 39.60 5.92
N ILE A 4 -13.17 39.39 6.21
CA ILE A 4 -12.59 39.71 7.52
C ILE A 4 -12.62 41.23 7.76
N GLN A 5 -12.37 42.04 6.72
CA GLN A 5 -12.49 43.49 6.82
C GLN A 5 -13.95 43.93 7.13
N ASN A 6 -14.92 43.33 6.47
CA ASN A 6 -16.33 43.58 6.74
C ASN A 6 -16.70 43.29 8.21
N ILE A 7 -16.16 42.23 8.81
CA ILE A 7 -16.36 41.90 10.22
C ILE A 7 -15.75 43.02 11.10
N ILE A 8 -14.54 43.46 10.79
CA ILE A 8 -13.85 44.52 11.54
C ILE A 8 -14.63 45.84 11.46
N ASP A 9 -15.03 46.22 10.26
CA ASP A 9 -15.82 47.45 10.02
C ASP A 9 -17.17 47.43 10.77
N TYR A 10 -17.81 46.22 10.77
CA TYR A 10 -19.03 46.00 11.54
C TYR A 10 -18.80 46.18 13.04
N ILE A 11 -17.73 45.59 13.59
CA ILE A 11 -17.40 45.72 15.02
C ILE A 11 -17.14 47.14 15.39
N PHE A 12 -16.32 47.88 14.63
CA PHE A 12 -16.01 49.30 14.91
C PHE A 12 -17.22 50.21 14.80
N LYS A 13 -18.19 49.91 13.90
CA LYS A 13 -19.40 50.67 13.74
C LYS A 13 -20.41 50.49 14.89
N ASN A 14 -20.51 49.26 15.42
CA ASN A 14 -21.62 48.86 16.30
C ASN A 14 -21.23 48.69 17.77
N TYR A 15 -19.92 48.58 18.09
CA TYR A 15 -19.46 48.33 19.47
C TYR A 15 -18.38 49.35 19.90
N ASP A 16 -18.50 49.83 21.13
CA ASP A 16 -17.45 50.61 21.77
C ASP A 16 -16.46 49.69 22.49
N LEU A 17 -15.34 49.32 21.82
CA LEU A 17 -14.34 48.41 22.36
C LEU A 17 -13.63 48.92 23.64
N SER A 18 -13.89 50.14 24.09
CA SER A 18 -13.45 50.65 25.41
C SER A 18 -14.36 50.18 26.56
N LYS A 19 -15.60 49.78 26.25
CA LYS A 19 -16.65 49.40 27.22
C LYS A 19 -17.20 47.99 26.95
N ASP A 20 -17.36 47.61 25.67
CA ASP A 20 -17.97 46.36 25.27
C ASP A 20 -16.95 45.25 25.16
N ILE A 21 -17.23 44.12 25.77
CA ILE A 21 -16.45 42.87 25.59
C ILE A 21 -17.09 42.10 24.43
N VAL A 22 -16.43 42.13 23.28
CA VAL A 22 -16.89 41.43 22.10
C VAL A 22 -16.17 40.10 21.95
N GLU A 23 -16.90 39.00 21.73
CA GLU A 23 -16.35 37.70 21.38
C GLU A 23 -16.78 37.34 19.96
N VAL A 24 -15.80 37.16 19.06
CA VAL A 24 -16.04 36.73 17.69
C VAL A 24 -15.85 35.23 17.60
N VAL A 25 -16.92 34.52 17.21
CA VAL A 25 -16.93 33.06 17.08
C VAL A 25 -16.83 32.71 15.60
N PHE A 26 -15.77 32.00 15.25
CA PHE A 26 -15.50 31.50 13.90
C PHE A 26 -15.76 29.99 13.79
N PRO A 27 -16.01 29.46 12.56
CA PRO A 27 -16.08 28.01 12.35
C PRO A 27 -14.74 27.30 12.62
N ASN A 28 -13.62 27.98 12.42
CA ASN A 28 -12.27 27.45 12.64
C ASN A 28 -11.31 28.49 13.26
N LYS A 29 -10.16 28.01 13.76
CA LYS A 29 -9.14 28.87 14.41
C LYS A 29 -8.39 29.78 13.43
N ARG A 30 -8.35 29.49 12.13
CA ARG A 30 -7.53 30.25 11.15
C ARG A 30 -8.08 31.62 10.86
N ALA A 31 -9.37 31.70 10.55
CA ALA A 31 -10.01 32.96 10.35
C ALA A 31 -9.75 33.90 11.55
N SER A 32 -9.70 33.36 12.78
CA SER A 32 -9.36 34.12 13.98
C SER A 32 -7.93 34.66 13.99
N ILE A 33 -6.95 33.97 13.43
CA ILE A 33 -5.56 34.45 13.36
C ILE A 33 -5.46 35.65 12.40
N HIS A 34 -6.06 35.51 11.21
CA HIS A 34 -6.09 36.61 10.24
C HIS A 34 -6.88 37.81 10.74
N PHE A 35 -8.02 37.55 11.41
CA PHE A 35 -8.79 38.61 12.04
C PHE A 35 -7.95 39.35 13.09
N LYS A 36 -7.26 38.64 13.98
CA LYS A 36 -6.40 39.29 15.01
C LYS A 36 -5.32 40.14 14.39
N ARG A 37 -4.64 39.70 13.37
CA ARG A 37 -3.59 40.48 12.68
C ARG A 37 -4.16 41.73 12.04
N GLN A 38 -5.28 41.62 11.37
CA GLN A 38 -5.86 42.74 10.63
C GLN A 38 -6.50 43.77 11.56
N ILE A 39 -7.17 43.37 12.65
CA ILE A 39 -7.75 44.32 13.60
C ILE A 39 -6.68 45.09 14.39
N VAL A 40 -5.58 44.42 14.80
CA VAL A 40 -4.48 45.06 15.52
C VAL A 40 -3.88 46.22 14.70
N SER A 41 -3.74 46.05 13.38
CA SER A 41 -3.22 47.12 12.52
C SER A 41 -4.13 48.36 12.41
N GLN A 42 -5.39 48.25 12.79
CA GLN A 42 -6.41 49.30 12.69
C GLN A 42 -6.80 49.93 14.06
N LEU A 43 -6.37 49.31 15.18
CA LEU A 43 -6.62 49.87 16.51
C LEU A 43 -5.73 51.10 16.75
N SER A 44 -6.34 52.26 16.82
CA SER A 44 -5.66 53.56 16.98
C SER A 44 -5.66 54.07 18.43
N LYS A 45 -6.40 53.44 19.33
CA LYS A 45 -6.55 53.81 20.76
C LYS A 45 -6.46 52.58 21.65
N THR A 46 -6.14 52.79 22.93
CA THR A 46 -6.19 51.71 23.93
C THR A 46 -7.62 51.18 24.04
N SER A 47 -7.84 49.97 23.62
CA SER A 47 -9.15 49.29 23.53
C SER A 47 -8.99 47.82 23.89
N TRP A 48 -10.05 47.20 24.33
CA TRP A 48 -10.07 45.75 24.51
C TRP A 48 -10.05 45.06 23.13
N MET A 49 -9.08 44.19 22.96
CA MET A 49 -9.08 43.36 21.74
C MET A 49 -10.25 42.37 21.78
N PRO A 50 -11.07 42.22 20.75
CA PRO A 50 -12.10 41.20 20.70
C PRO A 50 -11.55 39.81 20.96
N ILE A 51 -12.22 39.06 21.83
CA ILE A 51 -11.93 37.67 22.10
C ILE A 51 -12.29 36.87 20.86
N THR A 52 -11.46 35.93 20.48
CA THR A 52 -11.79 35.06 19.35
C THR A 52 -11.82 33.61 19.81
N SER A 53 -12.83 32.86 19.40
CA SER A 53 -13.00 31.44 19.67
C SER A 53 -13.47 30.67 18.44
N SER A 54 -13.24 29.36 18.39
CA SER A 54 -13.98 28.50 17.48
C SER A 54 -15.35 28.17 18.10
N VAL A 55 -16.31 27.78 17.25
CA VAL A 55 -17.65 27.37 17.76
C VAL A 55 -17.51 26.27 18.81
N GLN A 56 -16.65 25.29 18.58
CA GLN A 56 -16.38 24.20 19.52
C GLN A 56 -15.89 24.71 20.88
N GLN A 57 -14.93 25.64 20.89
CA GLN A 57 -14.41 26.26 22.12
C GLN A 57 -15.46 27.09 22.84
N ALA A 58 -16.28 27.82 22.10
CA ALA A 58 -17.37 28.62 22.66
C ALA A 58 -18.41 27.71 23.33
N MET A 59 -18.90 26.67 22.64
CA MET A 59 -19.87 25.72 23.18
C MET A 59 -19.33 24.94 24.39
N GLU A 60 -18.09 24.46 24.34
CA GLU A 60 -17.42 23.84 25.48
C GLU A 60 -17.40 24.77 26.71
N LYS A 61 -16.97 25.99 26.53
CA LYS A 61 -16.88 26.97 27.60
C LYS A 61 -18.25 27.31 28.23
N TRP A 62 -19.26 27.51 27.38
CA TRP A 62 -20.62 27.89 27.85
C TRP A 62 -21.34 26.71 28.52
N SER A 63 -21.06 25.46 28.11
CA SER A 63 -21.66 24.28 28.71
C SER A 63 -21.13 23.97 30.11
N GLY A 64 -19.88 24.32 30.41
CA GLY A 64 -19.16 23.91 31.61
C GLY A 64 -18.74 22.44 31.63
N LEU A 65 -18.85 21.74 30.50
CA LEU A 65 -18.35 20.37 30.27
C LEU A 65 -17.02 20.45 29.51
N HIS A 66 -16.10 19.57 29.80
CA HIS A 66 -14.87 19.45 29.04
C HIS A 66 -15.05 18.49 27.89
N LEU A 67 -14.55 18.85 26.70
CA LEU A 67 -14.66 18.04 25.51
C LEU A 67 -13.72 16.83 25.58
N VAL A 68 -14.27 15.65 25.31
CA VAL A 68 -13.51 14.40 25.07
C VAL A 68 -13.57 14.03 23.60
N ASP A 69 -12.50 13.41 23.10
CA ASP A 69 -12.46 12.97 21.72
C ASP A 69 -13.21 11.64 21.48
N SER A 70 -13.45 11.34 20.21
CA SER A 70 -14.19 10.13 19.79
C SER A 70 -13.56 8.83 20.28
N LEU A 71 -12.25 8.83 20.49
CA LEU A 71 -11.52 7.68 20.97
C LEU A 71 -11.78 7.43 22.46
N ASP A 72 -11.74 8.49 23.29
CA ASP A 72 -12.10 8.39 24.71
C ASP A 72 -13.54 7.86 24.89
N VAL A 73 -14.45 8.29 23.98
CA VAL A 73 -15.85 7.79 23.94
C VAL A 73 -15.90 6.32 23.57
N ALA A 74 -15.16 5.88 22.56
CA ALA A 74 -15.12 4.47 22.14
C ALA A 74 -14.57 3.57 23.26
N LEU A 75 -13.57 4.01 23.98
CA LEU A 75 -13.00 3.27 25.11
C LEU A 75 -13.97 3.22 26.30
N GLU A 76 -14.70 4.29 26.56
CA GLU A 76 -15.76 4.26 27.59
C GLU A 76 -16.84 3.25 27.24
N LEU A 77 -17.21 3.15 25.94
CA LEU A 77 -18.15 2.14 25.45
C LEU A 77 -17.61 0.72 25.64
N MET A 78 -16.31 0.50 25.40
CA MET A 78 -15.65 -0.79 25.71
C MET A 78 -15.77 -1.13 27.20
N SER A 79 -15.50 -0.17 28.09
CA SER A 79 -15.61 -0.37 29.54
C SER A 79 -17.04 -0.68 29.95
N ILE A 80 -18.06 -0.09 29.31
CA ILE A 80 -19.46 -0.42 29.55
C ILE A 80 -19.75 -1.86 29.11
N ASN A 81 -19.24 -2.26 27.93
CA ASN A 81 -19.42 -3.62 27.40
C ASN A 81 -18.79 -4.70 28.31
N ASP A 82 -17.61 -4.44 28.87
CA ASP A 82 -16.88 -5.39 29.72
C ASP A 82 -17.62 -5.63 31.07
N LYS A 83 -18.35 -4.64 31.54
CA LYS A 83 -19.16 -4.74 32.78
C LYS A 83 -20.47 -5.47 32.58
N ASP A 84 -20.95 -5.59 31.35
CA ASP A 84 -22.19 -6.30 31.04
C ASP A 84 -21.94 -7.80 30.86
N ALA A 85 -22.19 -8.57 31.93
CA ALA A 85 -21.96 -10.02 31.95
C ALA A 85 -22.76 -10.81 30.90
N ASN A 86 -23.85 -10.25 30.37
CA ASN A 86 -24.73 -10.88 29.39
C ASN A 86 -24.29 -10.70 27.95
N ASN A 87 -23.38 -9.74 27.65
CA ASN A 87 -22.97 -9.37 26.29
C ASN A 87 -21.51 -9.76 25.94
N LYS A 88 -20.95 -10.82 26.51
CA LYS A 88 -19.59 -11.32 26.20
C LYS A 88 -19.34 -11.71 24.73
N VAL A 89 -20.25 -11.34 23.84
CA VAL A 89 -20.38 -11.93 22.51
C VAL A 89 -19.44 -11.30 21.46
N LEU A 90 -18.89 -10.11 21.70
CA LEU A 90 -18.21 -9.33 20.67
C LEU A 90 -16.78 -8.89 21.05
N LYS A 91 -16.08 -9.59 21.93
CA LYS A 91 -14.76 -9.14 22.44
C LYS A 91 -13.72 -8.86 21.34
N GLN A 92 -13.66 -9.64 20.29
CA GLN A 92 -12.58 -9.58 19.29
C GLN A 92 -12.65 -8.40 18.30
N ASN A 93 -13.77 -7.67 18.16
CA ASN A 93 -13.90 -6.54 17.21
C ASN A 93 -14.75 -5.38 17.77
N PHE A 94 -15.01 -5.34 19.06
CA PHE A 94 -15.92 -4.34 19.65
C PHE A 94 -15.38 -2.91 19.53
N PHE A 95 -14.06 -2.71 19.50
CA PHE A 95 -13.48 -1.37 19.37
C PHE A 95 -13.88 -0.65 18.08
N GLY A 96 -13.83 -1.34 16.92
CA GLY A 96 -14.30 -0.77 15.64
C GLY A 96 -15.78 -0.39 15.69
N LEU A 97 -16.58 -1.23 16.34
CA LEU A 97 -18.01 -1.00 16.56
C LEU A 97 -18.27 0.15 17.55
N ALA A 98 -17.51 0.21 18.64
CA ALA A 98 -17.58 1.30 19.62
C ALA A 98 -17.23 2.65 18.98
N SER A 99 -16.25 2.70 18.07
CA SER A 99 -15.91 3.90 17.30
C SER A 99 -17.02 4.35 16.37
N GLN A 100 -17.78 3.41 15.77
CA GLN A 100 -18.98 3.73 14.98
C GLN A 100 -20.11 4.24 15.86
N MET A 101 -20.38 3.55 17.00
CA MET A 101 -21.38 3.99 17.99
C MET A 101 -21.07 5.39 18.50
N ALA A 102 -19.81 5.71 18.81
CA ALA A 102 -19.40 7.02 19.28
C ALA A 102 -19.77 8.13 18.28
N LYS A 103 -19.58 7.90 16.99
CA LYS A 103 -19.96 8.84 15.93
C LYS A 103 -21.49 8.98 15.80
N ASP A 104 -22.20 7.85 15.78
CA ASP A 104 -23.65 7.88 15.64
C ASP A 104 -24.31 8.54 16.86
N PHE A 105 -23.82 8.30 18.07
CA PHE A 105 -24.32 8.95 19.31
C PHE A 105 -24.03 10.45 19.32
N ASP A 106 -22.87 10.87 18.83
CA ASP A 106 -22.51 12.28 18.68
C ASP A 106 -23.47 12.97 17.69
N GLU A 107 -23.75 12.35 16.54
CA GLU A 107 -24.69 12.88 15.55
C GLU A 107 -26.15 12.91 16.08
N ILE A 108 -26.61 11.87 16.79
CA ILE A 108 -27.94 11.84 17.42
C ILE A 108 -28.14 13.06 18.33
N ASP A 109 -27.13 13.39 19.15
CA ASP A 109 -27.17 14.54 20.03
C ASP A 109 -27.06 15.87 19.31
N GLN A 110 -26.15 16.00 18.32
CA GLN A 110 -26.00 17.22 17.51
C GLN A 110 -27.29 17.60 16.76
N TYR A 111 -28.05 16.59 16.33
CA TYR A 111 -29.31 16.81 15.59
C TYR A 111 -30.56 16.73 16.48
N LYS A 112 -30.36 16.64 17.80
CA LYS A 112 -31.44 16.63 18.81
C LYS A 112 -32.48 15.55 18.58
N VAL A 113 -32.02 14.38 18.05
CA VAL A 113 -32.92 13.27 17.75
C VAL A 113 -33.30 12.53 19.06
N ASP A 114 -34.52 12.02 19.12
CA ASP A 114 -34.95 11.11 20.19
C ASP A 114 -34.28 9.75 19.98
N ALA A 115 -33.25 9.48 20.78
CA ALA A 115 -32.45 8.27 20.70
C ALA A 115 -33.28 7.00 20.93
N LYS A 116 -34.28 7.05 21.83
CA LYS A 116 -35.13 5.89 22.12
C LYS A 116 -35.95 5.50 20.88
N ASN A 117 -36.71 6.45 20.33
CA ASN A 117 -37.51 6.21 19.14
C ASN A 117 -36.68 5.78 17.94
N LEU A 118 -35.49 6.36 17.77
CA LEU A 118 -34.56 6.01 16.67
C LEU A 118 -34.08 4.56 16.82
N PHE A 119 -33.63 4.13 18.00
CA PHE A 119 -33.10 2.77 18.20
C PHE A 119 -34.21 1.72 18.17
N GLU A 120 -35.43 2.05 18.60
CA GLU A 120 -36.60 1.18 18.42
C GLU A 120 -36.89 0.95 16.93
N SER A 121 -36.95 2.02 16.13
CA SER A 121 -37.11 1.94 14.65
C SER A 121 -35.95 1.21 13.96
N LEU A 122 -34.72 1.43 14.41
CA LEU A 122 -33.56 0.73 13.86
C LEU A 122 -33.62 -0.77 14.11
N ASN A 123 -34.04 -1.18 15.32
CA ASN A 123 -34.20 -2.59 15.67
C ASN A 123 -35.29 -3.26 14.82
N GLU A 124 -36.42 -2.58 14.60
CA GLU A 124 -37.47 -3.08 13.70
C GLU A 124 -37.02 -3.26 12.27
N VAL A 125 -36.28 -2.29 11.71
CA VAL A 125 -35.68 -2.40 10.35
C VAL A 125 -34.75 -3.59 10.28
N LYS A 126 -33.90 -3.80 11.30
CA LYS A 126 -32.96 -4.93 11.33
C LYS A 126 -33.66 -6.29 11.46
N ILE A 127 -34.77 -6.34 12.17
CA ILE A 127 -35.62 -7.53 12.22
C ILE A 127 -36.20 -7.86 10.84
N ILE A 128 -36.70 -6.85 10.10
CA ILE A 128 -37.27 -7.03 8.76
C ILE A 128 -36.17 -7.45 7.75
N GLU A 129 -35.02 -6.82 7.78
CA GLU A 129 -33.87 -7.21 6.93
C GLU A 129 -33.46 -8.67 7.16
N ASN A 130 -33.48 -9.11 8.41
CA ASN A 130 -33.16 -10.49 8.77
C ASN A 130 -34.23 -11.51 8.29
N TYR A 131 -35.49 -11.15 8.29
CA TYR A 131 -36.57 -12.03 7.80
C TYR A 131 -36.40 -12.32 6.29
N THR A 132 -36.03 -11.34 5.51
CA THR A 132 -35.79 -11.48 4.05
C THR A 132 -34.54 -12.30 3.72
N PHE A 133 -33.53 -12.30 4.57
CA PHE A 133 -32.31 -13.10 4.38
C PHE A 133 -32.44 -14.55 4.87
N SER A 134 -33.29 -14.81 5.89
CA SER A 134 -33.40 -16.14 6.51
C SER A 134 -34.06 -17.20 5.61
N GLU A 135 -34.87 -16.79 4.64
CA GLU A 135 -35.48 -17.75 3.69
C GLU A 135 -34.46 -18.35 2.71
N TYR A 136 -33.30 -17.72 2.52
CA TYR A 136 -32.32 -18.12 1.49
C TYR A 136 -31.00 -18.76 2.00
N THR A 137 -30.67 -18.67 3.30
CA THR A 137 -29.27 -18.95 3.71
C THR A 137 -29.05 -19.81 4.97
N LEU A 138 -30.09 -20.25 5.72
CA LEU A 138 -29.87 -20.83 7.05
C LEU A 138 -30.17 -22.33 7.11
N SER A 139 -29.14 -23.15 6.96
CA SER A 139 -29.16 -24.60 7.22
C SER A 139 -28.41 -25.04 8.50
N ASN A 140 -27.74 -24.12 9.26
CA ASN A 140 -26.89 -24.48 10.41
C ASN A 140 -27.24 -23.71 11.71
N GLU A 141 -27.19 -24.42 12.86
CA GLU A 141 -27.41 -23.89 14.23
C GLU A 141 -26.51 -22.69 14.60
N ASP A 142 -25.27 -22.68 14.09
CA ASP A 142 -24.31 -21.59 14.35
C ASP A 142 -24.71 -20.27 13.69
N SER A 143 -25.35 -20.33 12.52
CA SER A 143 -25.89 -19.15 11.83
C SER A 143 -27.06 -18.54 12.59
N TYR A 144 -27.91 -19.35 13.19
CA TYR A 144 -29.01 -18.90 14.05
C TYR A 144 -28.53 -18.20 15.33
N LYS A 145 -27.47 -18.73 15.94
CA LYS A 145 -26.84 -18.12 17.13
C LYS A 145 -26.20 -16.78 16.81
N ALA A 146 -25.51 -16.67 15.65
CA ALA A 146 -24.92 -15.42 15.21
C ALA A 146 -25.98 -14.35 14.91
N GLN A 147 -27.08 -14.73 14.28
CA GLN A 147 -28.23 -13.86 13.98
C GLN A 147 -28.90 -13.32 15.22
N SER A 148 -29.18 -14.19 16.18
CA SER A 148 -29.77 -13.82 17.46
C SER A 148 -28.89 -12.81 18.22
N LYS A 149 -27.59 -13.01 18.24
CA LYS A 149 -26.62 -12.11 18.84
C LYS A 149 -26.57 -10.73 18.12
N TYR A 150 -26.68 -10.73 16.81
CA TYR A 150 -26.73 -9.50 16.01
C TYR A 150 -27.95 -8.64 16.35
N LEU A 151 -29.15 -9.22 16.42
CA LEU A 151 -30.37 -8.51 16.83
C LEU A 151 -30.30 -8.04 18.28
N GLN A 152 -29.76 -8.84 19.18
CA GLN A 152 -29.56 -8.47 20.58
C GLN A 152 -28.66 -7.25 20.73
N PHE A 153 -27.61 -7.13 19.88
CA PHE A 153 -26.75 -5.95 19.85
C PHE A 153 -27.56 -4.69 19.52
N PHE A 154 -28.35 -4.69 18.42
CA PHE A 154 -29.14 -3.51 18.05
C PHE A 154 -30.19 -3.11 19.11
N SER A 155 -30.82 -4.07 19.79
CA SER A 155 -31.72 -3.79 20.90
C SER A 155 -31.03 -3.21 22.13
N SER A 156 -29.72 -3.44 22.28
CA SER A 156 -28.92 -2.91 23.42
C SER A 156 -28.37 -1.51 23.22
N LEU A 157 -28.43 -0.93 22.00
CA LEU A 157 -27.81 0.38 21.68
C LEU A 157 -28.32 1.51 22.60
N ILE A 158 -29.59 1.51 22.95
CA ILE A 158 -30.16 2.52 23.88
C ILE A 158 -29.50 2.43 25.27
N ASN A 159 -29.16 1.22 25.74
CA ASN A 159 -28.51 1.01 27.03
C ASN A 159 -27.09 1.56 27.00
N TYR A 160 -26.33 1.29 25.93
CA TYR A 160 -24.98 1.85 25.73
C TYR A 160 -25.02 3.38 25.69
N TYR A 161 -25.93 3.97 24.92
CA TYR A 161 -26.10 5.42 24.82
C TYR A 161 -26.40 6.04 26.20
N SER A 162 -27.36 5.48 26.94
CA SER A 162 -27.77 5.99 28.25
C SER A 162 -26.66 5.87 29.30
N ALA A 163 -25.99 4.72 29.37
CA ALA A 163 -24.87 4.47 30.28
C ALA A 163 -23.68 5.39 29.98
N LEU A 164 -23.34 5.57 28.70
CA LEU A 164 -22.28 6.46 28.26
C LEU A 164 -22.53 7.90 28.73
N ARG A 165 -23.70 8.44 28.46
CA ARG A 165 -24.06 9.81 28.86
C ARG A 165 -24.00 10.00 30.39
N LEU A 166 -24.51 9.07 31.16
CA LEU A 166 -24.43 9.11 32.62
C LEU A 166 -23.00 9.11 33.13
N ASN A 167 -22.15 8.23 32.59
CA ASN A 167 -20.76 8.13 33.01
C ASN A 167 -19.97 9.41 32.67
N LEU A 168 -20.13 9.94 31.46
CA LEU A 168 -19.47 11.16 31.02
C LEU A 168 -19.94 12.38 31.83
N PHE A 169 -21.25 12.53 32.01
CA PHE A 169 -21.83 13.65 32.76
C PHE A 169 -21.35 13.69 34.20
N SER A 170 -21.27 12.54 34.87
CA SER A 170 -20.78 12.42 36.25
C SER A 170 -19.35 12.95 36.44
N ARG A 171 -18.52 12.92 35.38
CA ARG A 171 -17.16 13.40 35.35
C ARG A 171 -17.02 14.83 34.78
N LYS A 172 -18.13 15.49 34.49
CA LYS A 172 -18.18 16.82 33.84
C LYS A 172 -17.43 16.85 32.48
N VAL A 173 -17.52 15.77 31.74
CA VAL A 173 -16.95 15.66 30.38
C VAL A 173 -18.06 15.25 29.41
N GLY A 174 -17.85 15.52 28.13
CA GLY A 174 -18.83 15.09 27.11
C GLY A 174 -18.23 15.13 25.68
N TYR A 175 -18.76 14.36 24.77
CA TYR A 175 -18.51 14.52 23.35
C TYR A 175 -19.29 15.73 22.81
N TYR A 176 -18.94 16.18 21.61
CA TYR A 176 -19.41 17.48 21.10
C TYR A 176 -20.93 17.60 21.02
N GLY A 177 -21.62 16.57 20.49
CA GLY A 177 -23.10 16.56 20.43
C GLY A 177 -23.75 16.60 21.81
N MET A 178 -23.19 15.91 22.80
CA MET A 178 -23.67 15.98 24.19
C MET A 178 -23.54 17.39 24.77
N ILE A 179 -22.40 18.06 24.51
CA ILE A 179 -22.14 19.43 24.94
C ILE A 179 -23.16 20.41 24.33
N THR A 180 -23.36 20.35 23.03
CA THR A 180 -24.26 21.25 22.31
C THR A 180 -25.72 20.95 22.64
N ARG A 181 -26.08 19.69 22.84
CA ARG A 181 -27.42 19.29 23.27
C ARG A 181 -27.74 19.82 24.67
N CYS A 182 -26.82 19.68 25.62
CA CYS A 182 -27.00 20.24 26.96
C CYS A 182 -27.25 21.76 26.92
N LEU A 183 -26.52 22.52 26.11
CA LEU A 183 -26.76 23.95 25.91
C LEU A 183 -28.12 24.25 25.27
N SER A 184 -28.52 23.46 24.28
CA SER A 184 -29.80 23.64 23.59
C SER A 184 -31.02 23.31 24.47
N GLU A 185 -30.83 22.53 25.53
CA GLU A 185 -31.87 22.18 26.49
C GLU A 185 -31.95 23.15 27.68
N LEU A 186 -30.99 24.09 27.84
CA LEU A 186 -31.03 25.10 28.86
C LEU A 186 -32.12 26.15 28.57
N PRO A 187 -32.76 26.74 29.60
CA PRO A 187 -33.59 27.93 29.46
C PRO A 187 -32.78 29.11 28.90
N THR A 188 -33.39 29.95 28.06
CA THR A 188 -32.70 31.08 27.41
C THR A 188 -32.02 32.02 28.42
N ASP A 189 -32.66 32.35 29.55
CA ASP A 189 -32.09 33.18 30.60
C ASP A 189 -30.83 32.58 31.22
N GLU A 190 -30.76 31.28 31.32
CA GLU A 190 -29.57 30.58 31.84
C GLU A 190 -28.45 30.54 30.77
N LEU A 191 -28.81 30.28 29.52
CA LEU A 191 -27.88 30.38 28.38
C LEU A 191 -27.24 31.78 28.28
N VAL A 192 -28.02 32.83 28.42
CA VAL A 192 -27.55 34.25 28.42
C VAL A 192 -26.59 34.51 29.56
N LYS A 193 -26.84 33.95 30.76
CA LYS A 193 -25.90 34.08 31.89
C LYS A 193 -24.57 33.42 31.62
N ARG A 194 -24.51 32.32 30.82
CA ARG A 194 -23.29 31.59 30.48
C ARG A 194 -22.35 32.37 29.56
N ILE A 195 -22.83 33.28 28.77
CA ILE A 195 -22.00 34.17 27.93
C ILE A 195 -21.39 35.34 28.69
N ASP A 196 -21.72 35.51 29.98
CA ASP A 196 -21.08 36.48 30.89
C ASP A 196 -21.12 37.94 30.40
N GLY A 197 -22.28 38.39 29.93
CA GLY A 197 -22.51 39.77 29.48
C GLY A 197 -21.78 40.18 28.19
N LYS A 198 -21.10 39.26 27.50
CA LYS A 198 -20.38 39.52 26.26
C LYS A 198 -21.33 39.74 25.10
N LYS A 199 -20.90 40.55 24.12
CA LYS A 199 -21.51 40.64 22.80
C LYS A 199 -20.89 39.61 21.88
N ILE A 200 -21.71 38.67 21.35
CA ILE A 200 -21.23 37.58 20.51
C ILE A 200 -21.42 37.90 19.04
N VAL A 201 -20.39 37.68 18.23
CA VAL A 201 -20.43 37.84 16.77
C VAL A 201 -20.12 36.47 16.13
N PHE A 202 -21.13 35.79 15.63
CA PHE A 202 -20.94 34.56 14.84
C PHE A 202 -20.58 34.93 13.40
N ALA A 203 -19.40 34.55 12.90
CA ALA A 203 -18.93 35.07 11.63
C ALA A 203 -18.52 33.91 10.67
N GLY A 204 -19.11 33.94 9.46
CA GLY A 204 -18.70 33.05 8.33
C GLY A 204 -19.12 31.59 8.48
N PHE A 205 -20.25 31.35 9.12
CA PHE A 205 -20.83 30.02 9.17
C PHE A 205 -21.54 29.67 7.88
N ASN A 206 -21.66 28.38 7.60
CA ASN A 206 -22.46 27.86 6.48
C ASN A 206 -23.47 26.82 6.96
N ALA A 207 -22.96 25.70 7.50
CA ALA A 207 -23.79 24.62 8.07
C ALA A 207 -23.70 24.66 9.59
N LEU A 208 -24.84 24.66 10.25
CA LEU A 208 -24.99 24.50 11.69
C LEU A 208 -25.71 23.17 11.96
N THR A 209 -25.35 22.47 13.01
CA THR A 209 -26.15 21.35 13.53
C THR A 209 -27.43 21.89 14.21
N THR A 210 -28.43 21.05 14.39
CA THR A 210 -29.70 21.48 14.98
C THR A 210 -29.53 22.11 16.36
N THR A 211 -28.62 21.55 17.18
CA THR A 211 -28.33 22.09 18.52
C THR A 211 -27.54 23.39 18.50
N GLU A 212 -26.58 23.52 17.58
CA GLU A 212 -25.86 24.78 17.37
C GLU A 212 -26.80 25.89 16.88
N GLU A 213 -27.65 25.57 15.89
CA GLU A 213 -28.65 26.51 15.36
C GLU A 213 -29.59 27.02 16.46
N ASP A 214 -30.10 26.12 17.31
CA ASP A 214 -30.99 26.48 18.42
C ASP A 214 -30.29 27.44 19.40
N VAL A 215 -29.03 27.18 19.77
CA VAL A 215 -28.26 28.03 20.67
C VAL A 215 -27.98 29.42 20.02
N VAL A 216 -27.53 29.44 18.75
CA VAL A 216 -27.22 30.67 18.02
C VAL A 216 -28.47 31.53 17.85
N VAL A 217 -29.58 30.95 17.38
CA VAL A 217 -30.82 31.63 17.12
C VAL A 217 -31.35 32.30 18.39
N ARG A 218 -31.40 31.56 19.51
CA ARG A 218 -31.87 32.12 20.80
C ARG A 218 -31.02 33.25 21.31
N LEU A 219 -29.70 33.22 21.14
CA LEU A 219 -28.78 34.32 21.50
C LEU A 219 -29.00 35.54 20.58
N VAL A 220 -29.28 35.33 19.30
CA VAL A 220 -29.56 36.41 18.35
C VAL A 220 -30.92 37.04 18.63
N GLU A 221 -31.96 36.24 18.83
CA GLU A 221 -33.31 36.74 19.16
C GLU A 221 -33.35 37.54 20.46
N ASN A 222 -32.51 37.18 21.43
CA ASN A 222 -32.40 37.85 22.71
C ASN A 222 -31.50 39.12 22.64
N GLY A 223 -30.94 39.48 21.45
CA GLY A 223 -30.11 40.68 21.28
C GLY A 223 -28.69 40.60 21.86
N ASN A 224 -28.24 39.40 22.26
CA ASN A 224 -26.89 39.17 22.78
C ASN A 224 -25.88 38.78 21.71
N ALA A 225 -26.36 38.34 20.55
CA ALA A 225 -25.49 37.90 19.46
C ALA A 225 -25.95 38.47 18.11
N VAL A 226 -25.04 38.44 17.15
CA VAL A 226 -25.31 38.74 15.72
C VAL A 226 -24.64 37.67 14.86
N MET A 227 -25.25 37.40 13.71
CA MET A 227 -24.70 36.44 12.75
C MET A 227 -24.32 37.12 11.45
N LEU A 228 -23.05 37.01 11.06
CA LEU A 228 -22.49 37.59 9.83
C LEU A 228 -22.22 36.46 8.83
N TRP A 229 -22.98 36.44 7.72
CA TRP A 229 -22.88 35.45 6.66
C TRP A 229 -21.91 35.89 5.54
N ASP A 230 -21.23 34.95 4.95
CA ASP A 230 -20.31 35.11 3.81
C ASP A 230 -20.85 34.35 2.59
N LEU A 231 -21.70 35.01 1.79
CA LEU A 231 -22.52 34.40 0.75
C LEU A 231 -22.37 35.14 -0.60
N ASP A 232 -22.80 34.51 -1.70
CA ASP A 232 -22.90 35.12 -3.03
C ASP A 232 -24.27 34.85 -3.67
N GLU A 233 -24.81 35.85 -4.36
CA GLU A 233 -26.11 35.79 -5.04
C GLU A 233 -26.21 34.63 -6.04
N TYR A 234 -25.09 34.21 -6.65
CA TYR A 234 -25.01 33.14 -7.62
C TYR A 234 -25.69 31.88 -7.15
N TYR A 235 -25.43 31.46 -5.89
CA TYR A 235 -25.99 30.25 -5.34
C TYR A 235 -27.13 30.44 -4.32
N ILE A 236 -27.31 31.67 -3.79
CA ILE A 236 -28.42 31.94 -2.88
C ILE A 236 -29.73 32.13 -3.65
N ASN A 237 -29.68 32.77 -4.82
CA ASN A 237 -30.84 33.01 -5.65
C ASN A 237 -31.28 31.75 -6.46
N ASP A 238 -30.45 30.72 -6.55
CA ASP A 238 -30.72 29.48 -7.26
C ASP A 238 -30.92 28.33 -6.29
N LYS A 239 -32.17 27.96 -6.03
CA LYS A 239 -32.53 26.88 -5.10
C LYS A 239 -32.00 25.50 -5.53
N LYS A 240 -31.55 25.33 -6.78
CA LYS A 240 -30.95 24.09 -7.28
C LYS A 240 -29.46 24.00 -6.99
N GLN A 241 -28.82 25.17 -6.75
CA GLN A 241 -27.40 25.21 -6.48
C GLN A 241 -27.08 24.73 -5.04
N GLU A 242 -26.32 23.65 -4.97
CA GLU A 242 -26.01 22.97 -3.70
C GLU A 242 -25.30 23.87 -2.67
N ALA A 243 -24.47 24.81 -3.13
CA ALA A 243 -23.69 25.69 -2.27
C ALA A 243 -24.55 26.60 -1.38
N GLY A 244 -25.74 26.98 -1.85
CA GLY A 244 -26.67 27.84 -1.13
C GLY A 244 -27.60 27.10 -0.17
N ARG A 245 -27.60 25.77 -0.14
CA ARG A 245 -28.60 24.96 0.52
C ARG A 245 -28.81 25.32 1.99
N PHE A 246 -27.75 25.29 2.80
CA PHE A 246 -27.87 25.53 4.24
C PHE A 246 -28.31 26.94 4.59
N ALA A 247 -27.81 27.96 3.86
CA ALA A 247 -28.25 29.33 4.06
C ALA A 247 -29.71 29.51 3.65
N ASN A 248 -30.14 28.94 2.54
CA ASN A 248 -31.54 28.97 2.11
C ASN A 248 -32.47 28.24 3.09
N ASP A 249 -32.07 27.07 3.61
CA ASP A 249 -32.84 26.34 4.62
C ASP A 249 -32.94 27.14 5.93
N PHE A 250 -31.84 27.78 6.37
CA PHE A 250 -31.82 28.65 7.55
C PHE A 250 -32.75 29.85 7.39
N PHE A 251 -32.66 30.58 6.26
CA PHE A 251 -33.51 31.75 6.00
C PHE A 251 -34.98 31.38 5.83
N ALA A 252 -35.27 30.23 5.26
CA ALA A 252 -36.65 29.75 5.16
C ALA A 252 -37.25 29.42 6.53
N LYS A 253 -36.46 28.86 7.44
CA LYS A 253 -36.88 28.47 8.79
C LYS A 253 -36.97 29.67 9.74
N HIS A 254 -36.08 30.64 9.64
CA HIS A 254 -35.97 31.79 10.53
C HIS A 254 -36.24 33.12 9.80
N GLN A 255 -37.41 33.26 9.23
CA GLN A 255 -37.81 34.46 8.43
C GLN A 255 -37.70 35.78 9.20
N ASN A 256 -37.86 35.76 10.51
CA ASN A 256 -37.76 36.93 11.39
C ASN A 256 -36.32 37.40 11.58
N LEU A 257 -35.36 36.49 11.42
CA LEU A 257 -33.90 36.75 11.52
C LEU A 257 -33.26 36.97 10.14
N ALA A 258 -33.88 36.45 9.10
CA ALA A 258 -33.50 36.73 7.74
C ALA A 258 -33.87 38.20 7.46
N GLY A 259 -32.95 39.11 7.64
CA GLY A 259 -33.14 40.51 7.29
C GLY A 259 -33.68 40.57 5.87
N LYS A 260 -34.68 41.46 5.63
CA LYS A 260 -35.21 41.70 4.29
C LYS A 260 -34.04 41.88 3.32
N LYS A 261 -34.23 41.45 2.08
CA LYS A 261 -33.26 41.56 0.98
C LYS A 261 -32.68 42.98 0.72
N ASP A 262 -33.17 43.95 1.42
CA ASP A 262 -32.73 45.33 1.35
C ASP A 262 -31.64 45.58 2.41
N TYR A 263 -30.50 45.95 1.94
CA TYR A 263 -29.26 46.26 2.64
C TYR A 263 -29.35 47.44 3.65
N ASP A 264 -30.46 47.60 4.34
CA ASP A 264 -30.59 48.60 5.36
C ASP A 264 -30.16 48.14 6.74
N ASN A 265 -29.14 48.80 7.23
CA ASN A 265 -28.27 48.59 8.36
C ASN A 265 -28.91 48.53 9.76
N GLU A 266 -30.21 48.31 9.88
CA GLU A 266 -30.89 48.45 11.18
C GLU A 266 -31.47 47.15 11.79
N HIS A 267 -31.28 45.98 11.17
CA HIS A 267 -31.91 44.74 11.66
C HIS A 267 -30.94 43.62 11.95
N HIS A 268 -31.22 42.87 12.97
CA HIS A 268 -30.43 41.84 13.69
C HIS A 268 -30.06 40.59 12.86
N GLY A 269 -29.57 40.70 11.66
CA GLY A 269 -29.20 39.54 10.84
C GLY A 269 -28.45 40.01 9.60
N ILE A 270 -27.21 40.49 9.77
CA ILE A 270 -26.43 41.03 8.67
C ILE A 270 -25.78 39.93 7.87
N SER A 271 -26.27 39.71 6.65
CA SER A 271 -25.63 38.85 5.68
C SER A 271 -24.81 39.71 4.70
N PHE A 272 -23.50 39.42 4.59
CA PHE A 272 -22.69 39.92 3.53
C PHE A 272 -22.91 39.05 2.30
N ILE A 273 -23.87 39.48 1.45
CA ILE A 273 -24.17 38.82 0.19
C ILE A 273 -23.44 39.58 -0.92
N GLY A 274 -22.41 38.93 -1.47
CA GLY A 274 -21.72 39.41 -2.66
C GLY A 274 -22.38 38.95 -3.95
N ASN A 275 -21.92 39.48 -5.07
CA ASN A 275 -22.34 39.06 -6.41
C ASN A 275 -21.13 38.84 -7.34
N ALA A 276 -19.97 38.66 -6.77
CA ALA A 276 -18.71 38.60 -7.50
C ALA A 276 -18.62 37.40 -8.46
N LEU A 277 -19.26 36.26 -8.15
CA LEU A 277 -19.35 35.15 -9.07
C LEU A 277 -20.12 35.50 -10.35
N SER A 278 -21.15 36.32 -10.23
CA SER A 278 -22.02 36.69 -11.36
C SER A 278 -21.55 37.96 -12.13
N THR A 279 -20.68 38.81 -11.55
CA THR A 279 -20.37 40.12 -12.11
C THR A 279 -18.89 40.41 -12.35
N ALA A 280 -18.00 39.80 -11.55
CA ALA A 280 -16.57 40.07 -11.64
C ALA A 280 -15.91 39.37 -12.84
N GLU A 281 -14.88 39.99 -13.40
CA GLU A 281 -14.02 39.33 -14.41
C GLU A 281 -13.20 38.24 -13.76
N LYS A 282 -13.18 37.05 -14.35
CA LYS A 282 -12.44 35.88 -13.87
C LYS A 282 -11.79 35.12 -15.02
N GLU A 283 -10.54 34.72 -14.83
CA GLU A 283 -9.84 33.81 -15.70
C GLU A 283 -9.86 32.42 -15.04
N ILE A 284 -10.51 31.44 -15.68
CA ILE A 284 -10.62 30.07 -15.18
C ILE A 284 -9.96 29.14 -16.15
N ASN A 285 -8.93 28.42 -15.70
CA ASN A 285 -8.16 27.45 -16.45
C ASN A 285 -8.45 26.07 -15.92
N VAL A 286 -8.93 25.18 -16.79
CA VAL A 286 -9.15 23.76 -16.48
C VAL A 286 -8.03 22.94 -17.11
N ILE A 287 -7.22 22.29 -16.28
CA ILE A 287 -6.00 21.61 -16.72
C ILE A 287 -6.15 20.10 -16.51
N SER A 288 -6.24 19.35 -17.61
CA SER A 288 -6.20 17.89 -17.56
C SER A 288 -4.76 17.38 -17.53
N VAL A 289 -4.50 16.44 -16.64
CA VAL A 289 -3.15 15.89 -16.39
C VAL A 289 -3.23 14.37 -16.32
N SER A 290 -2.28 13.68 -16.96
CA SER A 290 -2.22 12.22 -16.92
C SER A 290 -1.38 11.74 -15.72
N GLY A 291 -2.02 11.55 -14.58
CA GLY A 291 -1.40 11.06 -13.33
C GLY A 291 -1.45 12.05 -12.18
N SER A 292 -1.67 11.55 -10.97
CA SER A 292 -1.87 12.39 -9.78
C SER A 292 -0.64 13.22 -9.43
N SER A 293 0.55 12.63 -9.34
CA SER A 293 1.79 13.36 -9.01
C SER A 293 2.23 14.33 -10.11
N VAL A 294 1.84 14.09 -11.37
CA VAL A 294 2.17 14.95 -12.51
C VAL A 294 1.45 16.30 -12.43
N GLN A 295 0.34 16.41 -11.67
CA GLN A 295 -0.33 17.67 -11.40
C GLN A 295 0.60 18.69 -10.72
N ALA A 296 1.49 18.22 -9.85
CA ALA A 296 2.47 19.08 -9.18
C ALA A 296 3.46 19.71 -10.19
N ASN A 297 3.89 18.93 -11.19
CA ASN A 297 4.75 19.46 -12.25
C ASN A 297 3.99 20.44 -13.18
N ALA A 298 2.72 20.14 -13.47
CA ALA A 298 1.88 21.05 -14.26
C ALA A 298 1.62 22.38 -13.52
N LEU A 299 1.48 22.32 -12.19
CA LEU A 299 1.35 23.51 -11.33
C LEU A 299 2.55 24.45 -11.51
N GLN A 300 3.78 23.93 -11.57
CA GLN A 300 4.99 24.73 -11.74
C GLN A 300 4.91 25.66 -12.95
N LEU A 301 4.34 25.21 -14.07
CA LEU A 301 4.20 26.01 -15.30
C LEU A 301 3.13 27.10 -15.18
N MET A 302 2.17 26.94 -14.30
CA MET A 302 1.07 27.90 -14.10
C MET A 302 1.33 28.84 -12.93
N MET A 303 2.40 28.63 -12.17
CA MET A 303 2.77 29.48 -11.03
C MET A 303 3.31 30.81 -11.52
N GLU A 304 2.60 31.86 -11.18
CA GLU A 304 3.09 33.23 -11.30
C GLU A 304 3.48 33.74 -9.91
N LYS A 305 4.59 34.48 -9.84
CA LYS A 305 4.99 35.17 -8.59
C LYS A 305 4.01 36.32 -8.33
N ARG A 306 2.92 36.03 -7.63
CA ARG A 306 1.95 36.99 -7.20
C ARG A 306 1.75 36.95 -5.70
N GLU A 307 1.67 38.11 -5.09
CA GLU A 307 1.21 38.22 -3.73
C GLU A 307 -0.24 37.70 -3.63
N ASN A 308 -0.60 37.10 -2.48
CA ASN A 308 -1.93 36.59 -2.20
C ASN A 308 -2.38 35.38 -3.09
N SER A 309 -1.48 34.45 -3.31
CA SER A 309 -1.77 33.18 -4.03
C SER A 309 -1.94 32.02 -3.07
N VAL A 310 -2.76 31.03 -3.47
CA VAL A 310 -2.95 29.78 -2.71
C VAL A 310 -2.83 28.57 -3.61
N VAL A 311 -2.25 27.50 -3.07
CA VAL A 311 -2.33 26.16 -3.61
C VAL A 311 -3.23 25.34 -2.70
N VAL A 312 -4.34 24.85 -3.24
CA VAL A 312 -5.34 24.06 -2.53
C VAL A 312 -5.22 22.61 -2.94
N LEU A 313 -4.95 21.74 -1.98
CA LEU A 313 -4.86 20.31 -2.20
C LEU A 313 -6.17 19.65 -1.76
N ALA A 314 -6.92 19.15 -2.74
CA ALA A 314 -8.10 18.35 -2.44
C ALA A 314 -7.76 16.96 -1.96
N ASP A 315 -6.65 16.43 -2.46
CA ASP A 315 -6.01 15.21 -1.98
C ASP A 315 -4.72 15.59 -1.25
N GLU A 316 -4.70 15.33 0.05
CA GLU A 316 -3.57 15.65 0.94
C GLU A 316 -2.31 14.83 0.62
N ALA A 317 -2.45 13.70 -0.08
CA ALA A 317 -1.32 12.88 -0.51
C ALA A 317 -0.40 13.62 -1.51
N LEU A 318 -0.92 14.63 -2.21
CA LEU A 318 -0.14 15.46 -3.13
C LEU A 318 0.75 16.52 -2.44
N LEU A 319 0.72 16.63 -1.10
CA LEU A 319 1.50 17.66 -0.41
C LEU A 319 3.00 17.55 -0.72
N ILE A 320 3.60 16.37 -0.52
CA ILE A 320 5.05 16.19 -0.76
C ILE A 320 5.41 16.36 -2.24
N PRO A 321 4.73 15.73 -3.22
CA PRO A 321 4.96 16.01 -4.63
C PRO A 321 4.86 17.49 -4.98
N THR A 322 3.87 18.20 -4.43
CA THR A 322 3.68 19.63 -4.66
C THR A 322 4.84 20.46 -4.13
N LEU A 323 5.26 20.24 -2.88
CA LEU A 323 6.38 20.96 -2.28
C LEU A 323 7.68 20.74 -3.03
N ASN A 324 7.93 19.52 -3.50
CA ASN A 324 9.13 19.19 -4.28
C ASN A 324 9.11 19.76 -5.72
N SER A 325 7.94 20.10 -6.25
CA SER A 325 7.79 20.65 -7.60
C SER A 325 7.73 22.18 -7.63
N LEU A 326 7.59 22.85 -6.47
CA LEU A 326 7.56 24.31 -6.43
C LEU A 326 8.96 24.85 -6.75
N PRO A 327 9.07 25.88 -7.62
CA PRO A 327 10.35 26.48 -7.95
C PRO A 327 10.88 27.34 -6.79
N ASP A 328 12.19 27.43 -6.64
CA ASP A 328 12.87 28.23 -5.62
C ASP A 328 12.46 29.73 -5.67
N SER A 329 12.02 30.20 -6.83
CA SER A 329 11.54 31.58 -7.04
C SER A 329 10.27 31.93 -6.26
N VAL A 330 9.54 30.93 -5.74
CA VAL A 330 8.35 31.14 -4.90
C VAL A 330 8.71 31.75 -3.55
N GLY A 331 9.90 31.47 -3.03
CA GLY A 331 10.37 31.95 -1.75
C GLY A 331 9.73 31.18 -0.58
N GLU A 332 9.25 31.92 0.44
CA GLU A 332 8.66 31.32 1.63
C GLU A 332 7.32 30.63 1.35
N ILE A 333 7.13 29.44 1.94
CA ILE A 333 5.92 28.64 1.78
C ILE A 333 5.34 28.38 3.18
N ASN A 334 4.06 28.70 3.32
CA ASN A 334 3.29 28.40 4.52
C ASN A 334 2.41 27.16 4.28
N VAL A 335 2.85 26.02 4.79
CA VAL A 335 2.06 24.79 4.76
C VAL A 335 1.18 24.73 5.99
N THR A 336 -0.09 24.86 5.78
CA THR A 336 -1.04 24.95 6.88
C THR A 336 -1.72 23.61 7.18
N MET A 337 -1.73 22.70 6.21
CA MET A 337 -2.18 21.33 6.41
C MET A 337 -1.06 20.47 7.04
N GLY A 338 -1.44 19.58 7.94
CA GLY A 338 -0.51 18.59 8.43
C GLY A 338 -0.36 17.43 7.41
N TYR A 339 0.83 16.88 7.30
CA TYR A 339 0.99 15.63 6.55
C TYR A 339 0.42 14.46 7.34
N PRO A 340 -0.49 13.63 6.77
CA PRO A 340 -1.07 12.51 7.50
C PRO A 340 0.00 11.55 8.02
N PHE A 341 0.00 11.27 9.32
CA PHE A 341 0.97 10.35 9.91
C PHE A 341 0.85 8.93 9.32
N ALA A 342 -0.36 8.54 8.93
CA ALA A 342 -0.64 7.26 8.27
C ALA A 342 0.12 7.05 6.95
N ASN A 343 0.54 8.12 6.28
CA ASN A 343 1.29 8.05 5.01
C ASN A 343 2.82 8.07 5.24
N THR A 344 3.28 7.90 6.46
CA THR A 344 4.71 7.96 6.78
C THR A 344 5.35 6.58 6.89
N PRO A 345 6.66 6.47 6.61
CA PRO A 345 7.40 5.23 6.81
C PRO A 345 7.33 4.71 8.25
N LEU A 346 7.32 5.59 9.25
CA LEU A 346 7.22 5.19 10.66
C LEU A 346 5.87 4.54 11.00
N TYR A 347 4.77 5.03 10.40
CA TYR A 347 3.47 4.40 10.60
C TYR A 347 3.43 2.98 10.02
N GLY A 348 3.96 2.79 8.80
CA GLY A 348 4.12 1.47 8.20
C GLY A 348 5.02 0.55 9.02
N PHE A 349 6.12 1.08 9.57
CA PHE A 349 7.01 0.35 10.45
C PHE A 349 6.31 -0.12 11.73
N ILE A 350 5.44 0.69 12.34
CA ILE A 350 4.66 0.27 13.52
C ILE A 350 3.79 -0.97 13.19
N ASP A 351 3.16 -1.03 12.03
CA ASP A 351 2.40 -2.23 11.62
C ASP A 351 3.33 -3.43 11.38
N GLN A 352 4.46 -3.21 10.71
CA GLN A 352 5.45 -4.26 10.42
C GLN A 352 6.07 -4.87 11.69
N ILE A 353 6.38 -4.06 12.71
CA ILE A 353 6.98 -4.58 13.95
C ILE A 353 5.98 -5.47 14.71
N PHE A 354 4.70 -5.16 14.71
CA PHE A 354 3.69 -6.05 15.29
C PHE A 354 3.59 -7.38 14.54
N ARG A 355 3.60 -7.35 13.19
CA ARG A 355 3.64 -8.58 12.38
C ARG A 355 4.89 -9.40 12.67
N PHE A 356 6.04 -8.75 12.79
CA PHE A 356 7.29 -9.40 13.13
C PHE A 356 7.23 -10.03 14.54
N GLN A 357 6.69 -9.34 15.53
CA GLN A 357 6.48 -9.86 16.88
C GLN A 357 5.57 -11.10 16.92
N HIS A 358 4.56 -11.17 16.05
CA HIS A 358 3.71 -12.37 15.91
C HIS A 358 4.45 -13.56 15.30
N SER A 359 5.49 -13.35 14.52
CA SER A 359 6.31 -14.43 13.95
C SER A 359 7.38 -14.96 14.91
N LEU A 360 7.66 -14.26 16.03
CA LEU A 360 8.69 -14.66 16.98
C LEU A 360 8.26 -15.87 17.81
N SER A 361 9.12 -16.88 17.88
CA SER A 361 9.04 -17.96 18.84
C SER A 361 9.89 -17.65 20.08
N ASP A 362 9.67 -18.35 21.20
CA ASP A 362 10.27 -18.02 22.50
C ASP A 362 11.80 -18.09 22.53
N SER A 363 12.45 -18.73 21.58
CA SER A 363 13.91 -18.95 21.61
C SER A 363 14.64 -18.70 20.30
N LYS A 364 13.92 -18.53 19.18
CA LYS A 364 14.53 -18.45 17.86
C LYS A 364 13.83 -17.40 17.00
N ILE A 365 14.64 -16.71 16.19
CA ILE A 365 14.19 -15.71 15.21
C ILE A 365 14.37 -16.32 13.84
N ASP A 366 13.29 -16.45 13.09
CA ASP A 366 13.34 -16.92 11.71
C ASP A 366 13.95 -15.86 10.80
N LEU A 367 14.89 -16.25 9.96
CA LEU A 367 15.68 -15.34 9.13
C LEU A 367 14.83 -14.57 8.11
N TRP A 368 13.81 -15.19 7.50
CA TRP A 368 12.97 -14.54 6.49
C TRP A 368 12.08 -13.43 7.04
N PRO A 369 11.33 -13.64 8.14
CA PRO A 369 10.62 -12.55 8.80
C PRO A 369 11.52 -11.40 9.24
N LEU A 370 12.72 -11.71 9.76
CA LEU A 370 13.70 -10.71 10.14
C LEU A 370 14.20 -9.91 8.93
N ALA A 371 14.55 -10.57 7.83
CA ALA A 371 15.01 -9.90 6.62
C ALA A 371 13.94 -8.96 6.04
N SER A 372 12.68 -9.42 6.00
CA SER A 372 11.54 -8.59 5.59
C SER A 372 11.32 -7.38 6.53
N PHE A 373 11.49 -7.57 7.84
CA PHE A 373 11.41 -6.49 8.82
C PHE A 373 12.55 -5.47 8.64
N CYS A 374 13.78 -5.94 8.42
CA CYS A 374 14.94 -5.07 8.22
C CYS A 374 14.88 -4.26 6.92
N ASP A 375 14.12 -4.68 5.93
CA ASP A 375 13.91 -3.95 4.67
C ASP A 375 12.92 -2.78 4.79
N ALA A 376 12.34 -2.55 5.97
CA ALA A 376 11.41 -1.44 6.21
C ALA A 376 12.03 -0.07 5.91
N ASP A 377 11.27 0.78 5.20
CA ASP A 377 11.74 2.12 4.80
C ASP A 377 12.13 3.00 5.99
N PHE A 378 11.48 2.84 7.14
CA PHE A 378 11.85 3.57 8.34
C PHE A 378 13.24 3.19 8.84
N ILE A 379 13.61 1.90 8.80
CA ILE A 379 14.95 1.43 9.18
C ILE A 379 16.00 2.03 8.22
N LYS A 380 15.73 2.04 6.92
CA LYS A 380 16.60 2.69 5.91
C LYS A 380 16.79 4.18 6.19
N LEU A 381 15.76 4.88 6.65
CA LEU A 381 15.82 6.31 6.97
C LEU A 381 16.63 6.59 8.25
N VAL A 382 16.54 5.72 9.25
CA VAL A 382 17.24 5.89 10.54
C VAL A 382 18.68 5.45 10.44
N PHE A 383 18.94 4.28 9.85
CA PHE A 383 20.25 3.63 9.76
C PHE A 383 20.74 3.64 8.31
N ASN A 384 20.91 4.83 7.73
CA ASN A 384 21.37 4.99 6.35
C ASN A 384 22.89 4.77 6.20
N GLY A 385 23.35 4.53 4.96
CA GLY A 385 24.76 4.35 4.61
C GLY A 385 25.37 3.09 5.25
N LYS A 386 26.56 3.21 5.85
CA LYS A 386 27.35 2.06 6.36
C LYS A 386 26.58 1.13 7.29
N ASP A 387 25.72 1.64 8.17
CA ASP A 387 24.95 0.82 9.10
C ASP A 387 23.97 -0.09 8.38
N TYR A 388 23.23 0.45 7.41
CA TYR A 388 22.27 -0.31 6.63
C TYR A 388 22.93 -1.28 5.67
N ASP A 389 24.02 -0.86 5.00
CA ASP A 389 24.78 -1.71 4.09
C ASP A 389 25.42 -2.88 4.85
N GLY A 390 25.94 -2.64 6.06
CA GLY A 390 26.46 -3.66 6.96
C GLY A 390 25.39 -4.67 7.39
N LEU A 391 24.19 -4.18 7.74
CA LEU A 391 23.03 -5.02 8.06
C LEU A 391 22.64 -5.93 6.88
N MET A 392 22.55 -5.37 5.67
CA MET A 392 22.19 -6.13 4.48
C MET A 392 23.25 -7.17 4.10
N SER A 393 24.51 -6.84 4.27
CA SER A 393 25.62 -7.78 4.02
C SER A 393 25.59 -8.94 5.02
N TRP A 394 25.39 -8.64 6.31
CA TRP A 394 25.25 -9.63 7.35
C TRP A 394 24.04 -10.55 7.13
N LEU A 395 22.89 -10.01 6.73
CA LEU A 395 21.70 -10.81 6.40
C LEU A 395 21.97 -11.77 5.21
N LYS A 396 22.66 -11.29 4.16
CA LYS A 396 23.04 -12.12 3.01
C LYS A 396 23.98 -13.25 3.41
N GLU A 397 24.96 -12.99 4.28
CA GLU A 397 25.85 -14.00 4.83
C GLU A 397 25.06 -15.09 5.58
N LYS A 398 24.13 -14.69 6.46
CA LYS A 398 23.27 -15.61 7.19
C LYS A 398 22.32 -16.41 6.29
N GLN A 399 21.80 -15.81 5.21
CA GLN A 399 20.99 -16.50 4.22
C GLN A 399 21.75 -17.59 3.44
N SER A 400 23.07 -17.40 3.27
CA SER A 400 23.93 -18.40 2.62
C SER A 400 24.35 -19.53 3.57
N SER A 401 24.15 -19.38 4.87
CA SER A 401 24.43 -20.42 5.87
C SER A 401 23.29 -21.44 5.94
N SER A 402 23.61 -22.65 6.36
CA SER A 402 22.63 -23.74 6.50
C SER A 402 21.69 -23.57 7.71
N ASP A 403 21.96 -22.62 8.60
CA ASP A 403 21.14 -22.34 9.79
C ASP A 403 20.25 -21.12 9.54
N LEU A 404 18.97 -21.37 9.30
CA LEU A 404 17.95 -20.36 9.01
C LEU A 404 17.31 -19.77 10.27
N SER A 405 17.81 -20.10 11.47
CA SER A 405 17.31 -19.58 12.74
C SER A 405 18.42 -18.84 13.50
N LEU A 406 18.09 -17.65 13.99
CA LEU A 406 18.98 -16.76 14.70
C LEU A 406 18.58 -16.61 16.17
N HIS A 407 19.51 -16.15 16.98
CA HIS A 407 19.28 -15.71 18.36
C HIS A 407 19.55 -14.21 18.50
N VAL A 408 18.94 -13.55 19.48
CA VAL A 408 19.17 -12.12 19.77
C VAL A 408 20.65 -11.80 19.96
N LYS A 409 21.44 -12.77 20.46
CA LYS A 409 22.89 -12.62 20.65
C LYS A 409 23.66 -12.42 19.34
N ASP A 410 23.12 -12.89 18.23
CA ASP A 410 23.80 -12.84 16.94
C ASP A 410 23.86 -11.42 16.36
N PHE A 411 23.04 -10.50 16.86
CA PHE A 411 23.06 -9.09 16.45
C PHE A 411 24.33 -8.35 16.87
N SER A 412 25.04 -8.82 17.88
CA SER A 412 26.33 -8.25 18.28
C SER A 412 27.44 -8.49 17.25
N SER A 413 27.23 -9.39 16.30
CA SER A 413 28.19 -9.69 15.23
C SER A 413 27.94 -8.87 13.95
N ILE A 414 26.93 -8.01 13.91
CA ILE A 414 26.65 -7.20 12.73
C ILE A 414 27.79 -6.19 12.51
N GLY A 415 28.46 -6.27 11.36
CA GLY A 415 29.50 -5.33 10.97
C GLY A 415 30.88 -5.56 11.56
N ILE A 416 31.14 -6.68 12.25
CA ILE A 416 32.50 -7.09 12.64
C ILE A 416 33.10 -7.85 11.44
N SER A 417 33.85 -7.17 10.58
CA SER A 417 34.75 -7.83 9.64
C SER A 417 36.09 -8.11 10.34
N ASP A 418 36.65 -9.29 10.15
CA ASP A 418 37.90 -9.76 10.82
C ASP A 418 39.14 -8.89 10.59
N ASP A 419 39.11 -7.91 9.69
CA ASP A 419 40.30 -7.18 9.22
C ASP A 419 40.43 -5.70 9.62
N ASN A 420 39.36 -5.00 10.14
CA ASN A 420 39.51 -3.60 10.59
C ASN A 420 38.46 -3.18 11.63
N GLN A 421 38.90 -2.74 12.77
CA GLN A 421 38.09 -2.29 13.92
C GLN A 421 37.24 -1.01 13.70
N GLU A 422 37.23 -0.38 12.50
CA GLU A 422 36.54 0.90 12.25
C GLU A 422 35.26 0.80 11.42
N ASP A 423 34.91 -0.36 10.88
CA ASP A 423 33.78 -0.51 9.93
C ASP A 423 32.53 -1.24 10.51
N GLY A 424 32.43 -1.43 11.81
CA GLY A 424 31.29 -2.09 12.47
C GLY A 424 29.98 -1.31 12.38
N ALA A 425 28.84 -2.00 12.25
CA ALA A 425 27.53 -1.41 12.44
C ALA A 425 27.43 -0.80 13.84
N SER A 426 26.72 0.35 13.96
CA SER A 426 26.65 1.07 15.21
C SER A 426 26.00 0.24 16.33
N GLU A 427 26.45 0.44 17.57
CA GLU A 427 25.84 -0.16 18.77
C GLU A 427 24.33 0.13 18.84
N ASP A 428 23.91 1.29 18.32
CA ASP A 428 22.50 1.67 18.23
C ASP A 428 21.69 0.74 17.34
N LEU A 429 22.23 0.27 16.21
CA LEU A 429 21.55 -0.69 15.33
C LEU A 429 21.37 -2.04 16.01
N ALA A 430 22.42 -2.56 16.65
CA ALA A 430 22.32 -3.82 17.39
C ALA A 430 21.30 -3.72 18.54
N ARG A 431 21.27 -2.60 19.25
CA ARG A 431 20.28 -2.31 20.30
C ARG A 431 18.86 -2.20 19.75
N PHE A 432 18.69 -1.52 18.62
CA PHE A 432 17.39 -1.40 17.93
C PHE A 432 16.85 -2.78 17.54
N LEU A 433 17.68 -3.62 16.91
CA LEU A 433 17.29 -4.99 16.51
C LEU A 433 17.01 -5.88 17.73
N THR A 434 17.79 -5.76 18.80
CA THR A 434 17.55 -6.48 20.05
C THR A 434 16.18 -6.14 20.64
N LEU A 435 15.85 -4.84 20.77
CA LEU A 435 14.56 -4.39 21.27
C LEU A 435 13.39 -4.83 20.40
N SER A 436 13.60 -4.82 19.08
CA SER A 436 12.58 -5.23 18.10
C SER A 436 12.35 -6.75 18.05
N SER A 437 13.38 -7.53 18.37
CA SER A 437 13.36 -9.01 18.27
C SER A 437 13.15 -9.70 19.63
N THR A 438 13.08 -8.95 20.72
CA THR A 438 12.66 -9.49 22.03
C THR A 438 11.14 -9.61 22.03
N LYS A 439 10.62 -10.81 22.31
CA LYS A 439 9.16 -11.06 22.32
C LYS A 439 8.48 -10.28 23.44
N TRP A 440 7.45 -9.55 23.10
CA TRP A 440 6.68 -8.77 24.06
C TRP A 440 5.75 -9.67 24.87
N ILE A 441 5.72 -9.44 26.18
CA ILE A 441 4.98 -10.27 27.13
C ILE A 441 3.54 -9.77 27.29
N ASP A 442 3.39 -8.46 27.44
CA ASP A 442 2.11 -7.80 27.63
C ASP A 442 2.05 -6.42 26.97
N SER A 443 0.93 -5.74 27.10
CA SER A 443 0.71 -4.41 26.49
C SER A 443 1.58 -3.31 27.10
N LYS A 444 2.02 -3.43 28.36
CA LYS A 444 2.91 -2.45 29.01
C LYS A 444 4.32 -2.61 28.46
N ASP A 445 4.81 -3.85 28.43
CA ASP A 445 6.10 -4.19 27.84
C ASP A 445 6.20 -3.76 26.38
N CYS A 446 5.14 -3.99 25.59
CA CYS A 446 5.04 -3.53 24.22
C CYS A 446 5.23 -2.00 24.09
N ILE A 447 4.53 -1.20 24.90
CA ILE A 447 4.64 0.26 24.85
C ILE A 447 6.03 0.73 25.27
N GLU A 448 6.63 0.13 26.30
CA GLU A 448 7.95 0.49 26.77
C GLU A 448 9.04 0.17 25.73
N ASN A 449 8.93 -1.00 25.07
CA ASN A 449 9.84 -1.37 23.99
C ASN A 449 9.69 -0.46 22.78
N LEU A 450 8.46 -0.18 22.33
CA LEU A 450 8.22 0.79 21.24
C LEU A 450 8.78 2.18 21.55
N LYS A 451 8.58 2.69 22.77
CA LYS A 451 9.17 3.97 23.20
C LYS A 451 10.70 3.93 23.21
N SER A 452 11.28 2.80 23.60
CA SER A 452 12.74 2.62 23.60
C SER A 452 13.31 2.56 22.18
N ILE A 453 12.64 1.87 21.26
CA ILE A 453 12.96 1.86 19.83
C ILE A 453 12.92 3.29 19.25
N LEU A 454 11.87 4.06 19.56
CA LEU A 454 11.78 5.46 19.11
C LEU A 454 12.89 6.35 19.69
N ARG A 455 13.32 6.11 20.94
CA ARG A 455 14.45 6.86 21.55
C ARG A 455 15.77 6.55 20.84
N VAL A 456 16.07 5.27 20.58
CA VAL A 456 17.26 4.87 19.82
C VAL A 456 17.24 5.50 18.42
N SER A 457 16.09 5.42 17.74
CA SER A 457 15.92 6.05 16.42
C SER A 457 16.16 7.57 16.46
N LEU A 458 15.66 8.27 17.48
CA LEU A 458 15.83 9.71 17.62
C LEU A 458 17.30 10.12 17.87
N GLN A 459 18.07 9.31 18.61
CA GLN A 459 19.48 9.55 18.87
C GLN A 459 20.33 9.42 17.60
N LYS A 460 19.96 8.52 16.71
CA LYS A 460 20.69 8.24 15.47
C LYS A 460 20.43 9.26 14.35
N ILE A 461 19.27 9.92 14.34
CA ILE A 461 18.89 10.86 13.28
C ILE A 461 19.64 12.19 13.43
N LYS A 462 20.40 12.59 12.39
CA LYS A 462 21.12 13.88 12.31
C LYS A 462 20.15 15.07 12.30
N ASP A 463 20.65 16.27 12.64
CA ASP A 463 19.83 17.49 12.84
C ASP A 463 19.04 17.96 11.63
N GLU A 464 19.45 17.63 10.42
CA GLU A 464 18.84 18.09 9.16
C GLU A 464 17.49 17.46 8.81
N SER A 465 17.09 16.36 9.45
CA SER A 465 15.85 15.63 9.12
C SER A 465 14.67 15.99 10.03
N TYR A 466 14.26 17.29 10.00
CA TYR A 466 13.13 17.80 10.76
C TYR A 466 11.84 16.96 10.58
N PHE A 467 11.57 16.49 9.37
CA PHE A 467 10.37 15.71 9.07
C PHE A 467 10.38 14.34 9.77
N VAL A 468 11.53 13.64 9.80
CA VAL A 468 11.65 12.33 10.48
C VAL A 468 11.55 12.48 11.99
N LYS A 469 12.18 13.52 12.56
CA LYS A 469 12.05 13.85 14.01
C LYS A 469 10.60 14.10 14.42
N ASN A 470 9.84 14.80 13.56
CA ASN A 470 8.41 15.04 13.81
C ASN A 470 7.57 13.77 13.72
N GLN A 471 7.88 12.82 12.83
CA GLN A 471 7.22 11.51 12.81
C GLN A 471 7.40 10.80 14.18
N ILE A 472 8.63 10.76 14.70
CA ILE A 472 8.92 10.16 16.00
C ILE A 472 8.18 10.88 17.14
N SER A 473 8.13 12.22 17.09
CA SER A 473 7.38 13.02 18.08
C SER A 473 5.89 12.69 18.06
N VAL A 474 5.30 12.56 16.88
CA VAL A 474 3.87 12.18 16.71
C VAL A 474 3.65 10.74 17.22
N ALA A 475 4.50 9.79 16.85
CA ALA A 475 4.43 8.43 17.37
C ALA A 475 4.52 8.39 18.90
N GLY A 476 5.41 9.17 19.49
CA GLY A 476 5.52 9.32 20.94
C GLY A 476 4.24 9.85 21.58
N LYS A 477 3.56 10.84 20.95
CA LYS A 477 2.26 11.33 21.42
C LYS A 477 1.18 10.25 21.34
N VAL A 478 1.16 9.47 20.24
CA VAL A 478 0.25 8.33 20.08
C VAL A 478 0.46 7.32 21.19
N LEU A 479 1.70 6.88 21.43
CA LEU A 479 2.02 5.92 22.49
C LEU A 479 1.69 6.45 23.89
N ASN A 480 1.94 7.73 24.18
CA ASN A 480 1.58 8.33 25.46
C ASN A 480 0.06 8.39 25.66
N LYS A 481 -0.68 8.72 24.60
CA LYS A 481 -2.15 8.69 24.63
C LYS A 481 -2.67 7.28 24.90
N VAL A 482 -2.17 6.29 24.17
CA VAL A 482 -2.52 4.86 24.36
C VAL A 482 -2.17 4.40 25.78
N GLU A 483 -0.97 4.71 26.28
CA GLU A 483 -0.59 4.36 27.65
C GLU A 483 -1.53 4.96 28.71
N SER A 484 -1.93 6.23 28.53
CA SER A 484 -2.89 6.89 29.44
C SER A 484 -4.26 6.22 29.43
N LEU A 485 -4.65 5.68 28.28
CA LEU A 485 -5.90 4.96 28.10
C LEU A 485 -5.86 3.55 28.75
N ILE A 486 -4.77 2.82 28.50
CA ILE A 486 -4.59 1.46 29.05
C ILE A 486 -4.53 1.47 30.60
N LYS A 487 -3.95 2.51 31.19
CA LYS A 487 -3.94 2.66 32.66
C LYS A 487 -5.33 2.68 33.30
N LYS A 488 -6.39 2.92 32.50
CA LYS A 488 -7.78 2.89 32.96
C LYS A 488 -8.41 1.50 32.88
N TYR A 489 -7.73 0.54 32.26
CA TYR A 489 -8.23 -0.82 32.01
C TYR A 489 -7.28 -1.87 32.57
N ASP A 490 -7.82 -2.94 33.16
CA ASP A 490 -7.02 -3.96 33.85
C ASP A 490 -6.18 -4.83 32.92
N SER A 491 -6.64 -5.05 31.69
CA SER A 491 -5.88 -5.79 30.65
C SER A 491 -6.35 -5.41 29.25
N VAL A 492 -5.39 -5.15 28.36
CA VAL A 492 -5.62 -4.97 26.91
C VAL A 492 -4.72 -5.97 26.18
N GLU A 493 -5.28 -6.75 25.28
CA GLU A 493 -4.51 -7.70 24.47
C GLU A 493 -3.59 -6.94 23.47
N ILE A 494 -2.46 -7.55 23.12
CA ILE A 494 -1.48 -6.92 22.19
C ILE A 494 -2.10 -6.61 20.83
N LEU A 495 -3.04 -7.45 20.37
CA LEU A 495 -3.74 -7.23 19.09
C LEU A 495 -4.66 -5.99 19.15
N ASP A 496 -5.40 -5.82 20.26
CA ASP A 496 -6.22 -4.63 20.48
C ASP A 496 -5.36 -3.37 20.61
N LEU A 497 -4.20 -3.51 21.25
CA LEU A 497 -3.21 -2.46 21.36
C LEU A 497 -2.69 -2.00 19.99
N GLN A 498 -2.37 -2.93 19.09
CA GLN A 498 -1.99 -2.64 17.71
C GLN A 498 -3.07 -1.82 17.00
N MET A 499 -4.32 -2.29 17.06
CA MET A 499 -5.45 -1.59 16.44
C MET A 499 -5.63 -0.18 17.00
N LEU A 500 -5.50 0.02 18.31
CA LEU A 500 -5.55 1.32 18.96
C LEU A 500 -4.44 2.27 18.47
N ILE A 501 -3.20 1.82 18.45
CA ILE A 501 -2.06 2.61 18.00
C ILE A 501 -2.25 3.04 16.55
N LEU A 502 -2.61 2.11 15.68
CA LEU A 502 -2.81 2.38 14.26
C LEU A 502 -4.02 3.31 14.02
N GLN A 503 -5.11 3.15 14.76
CA GLN A 503 -6.27 4.02 14.60
C GLN A 503 -6.01 5.44 15.07
N ILE A 504 -5.40 5.63 16.25
CA ILE A 504 -5.00 6.96 16.72
C ILE A 504 -4.00 7.58 15.74
N GLY A 505 -3.05 6.78 15.27
CA GLY A 505 -2.07 7.23 14.28
C GLY A 505 -2.71 7.76 12.98
N ARG A 506 -3.80 7.15 12.52
CA ARG A 506 -4.54 7.62 11.32
C ARG A 506 -5.17 8.99 11.49
N GLU A 507 -5.54 9.36 12.71
CA GLU A 507 -6.14 10.66 13.01
C GLU A 507 -5.09 11.75 13.24
N MET A 508 -3.82 11.37 13.40
CA MET A 508 -2.73 12.30 13.67
C MET A 508 -2.12 12.84 12.38
N SER A 509 -1.68 14.09 12.44
CA SER A 509 -0.93 14.72 11.35
C SER A 509 0.39 15.29 11.87
N ILE A 510 1.38 15.33 10.99
CA ILE A 510 2.69 15.92 11.23
C ILE A 510 2.64 17.38 10.82
N ALA A 511 2.92 18.29 11.76
CA ALA A 511 3.03 19.69 11.42
C ALA A 511 4.24 19.93 10.52
N MET A 512 4.01 20.57 9.39
CA MET A 512 5.08 21.03 8.50
C MET A 512 5.61 22.37 9.02
N LYS A 513 6.91 22.63 8.85
CA LYS A 513 7.50 23.90 9.18
C LYS A 513 7.03 24.92 8.12
N GLY A 514 6.26 25.91 8.51
CA GLY A 514 5.79 26.99 7.66
C GLY A 514 6.01 28.32 8.35
N GLU A 515 6.40 29.34 7.58
CA GLU A 515 6.39 30.72 8.03
C GLU A 515 5.02 31.34 7.72
N ALA A 516 4.60 32.29 8.54
CA ALA A 516 3.24 32.84 8.46
C ALA A 516 2.95 33.67 7.19
N ASP A 517 3.99 34.09 6.49
CA ASP A 517 3.96 34.85 5.23
C ASP A 517 4.45 33.95 4.08
N GLY A 518 4.13 34.23 2.85
CA GLY A 518 4.50 33.47 1.67
C GLY A 518 3.34 32.73 0.99
N LEU A 519 3.69 31.86 0.03
CA LEU A 519 2.69 31.05 -0.68
C LEU A 519 1.97 30.11 0.30
N GLN A 520 0.64 30.20 0.31
CA GLN A 520 -0.19 29.34 1.18
C GLN A 520 -0.46 28.00 0.51
N VAL A 521 -0.13 26.89 1.17
CA VAL A 521 -0.48 25.51 0.74
C VAL A 521 -1.42 24.91 1.78
N MET A 522 -2.67 24.61 1.39
CA MET A 522 -3.73 24.24 2.34
C MET A 522 -4.78 23.30 1.74
N GLY A 523 -5.52 22.61 2.60
CA GLY A 523 -6.72 21.85 2.21
C GLY A 523 -7.93 22.76 1.94
N LEU A 524 -8.92 22.27 1.19
CA LEU A 524 -10.12 23.05 0.85
C LEU A 524 -10.87 23.57 2.08
N LEU A 525 -11.07 22.74 3.10
CA LEU A 525 -11.79 23.14 4.31
C LEU A 525 -11.02 24.15 5.18
N GLU A 526 -9.75 24.34 4.90
CA GLU A 526 -8.90 25.30 5.60
C GLU A 526 -8.95 26.70 4.99
N THR A 527 -9.44 26.80 3.75
CA THR A 527 -9.61 28.08 3.05
C THR A 527 -10.82 28.91 3.54
N ARG A 528 -11.56 28.39 4.54
CA ARG A 528 -12.77 29.03 5.08
C ARG A 528 -12.52 30.49 5.46
N ASN A 529 -13.38 31.39 4.93
CA ASN A 529 -13.37 32.84 5.21
C ASN A 529 -12.09 33.56 4.78
N LEU A 530 -11.24 32.93 3.96
CA LEU A 530 -10.04 33.53 3.38
C LEU A 530 -10.28 33.87 1.90
N ASP A 531 -9.65 34.95 1.44
CA ASP A 531 -9.73 35.43 0.05
C ASP A 531 -8.34 35.42 -0.58
N PHE A 532 -8.28 35.01 -1.83
CA PHE A 532 -7.06 34.94 -2.63
C PHE A 532 -7.30 35.51 -4.03
N ASP A 533 -6.28 36.16 -4.60
CA ASP A 533 -6.35 36.65 -5.98
C ASP A 533 -6.12 35.54 -7.00
N VAL A 534 -5.24 34.58 -6.66
CA VAL A 534 -4.93 33.45 -7.51
C VAL A 534 -5.16 32.15 -6.71
N VAL A 535 -5.98 31.27 -7.26
CA VAL A 535 -6.31 29.96 -6.68
C VAL A 535 -5.81 28.87 -7.62
N ASN A 536 -4.91 28.01 -7.11
CA ASN A 536 -4.46 26.80 -7.81
C ASN A 536 -4.98 25.60 -7.03
N MET A 537 -5.91 24.85 -7.59
CA MET A 537 -6.53 23.70 -6.92
C MET A 537 -6.17 22.41 -7.65
N LEU A 538 -5.58 21.46 -6.94
CA LEU A 538 -5.18 20.14 -7.44
C LEU A 538 -6.19 19.06 -7.05
N SER A 539 -6.27 18.02 -7.86
CA SER A 539 -7.17 16.86 -7.69
C SER A 539 -8.65 17.24 -7.70
N VAL A 540 -9.05 18.14 -8.63
CA VAL A 540 -10.45 18.49 -8.80
C VAL A 540 -11.18 17.41 -9.61
N ASN A 541 -11.17 16.18 -9.06
CA ASN A 541 -11.77 14.99 -9.63
C ASN A 541 -13.08 14.64 -8.91
N GLU A 542 -14.00 14.00 -9.64
CA GLU A 542 -15.20 13.42 -9.04
C GLU A 542 -14.81 12.33 -8.03
N GLY A 543 -15.45 12.34 -6.86
CA GLY A 543 -15.09 11.42 -5.74
C GLY A 543 -13.98 11.95 -4.82
N VAL A 544 -13.15 12.91 -5.27
CA VAL A 544 -12.20 13.66 -4.45
C VAL A 544 -12.82 14.96 -3.99
N ILE A 545 -13.41 15.72 -4.91
CA ILE A 545 -14.24 16.89 -4.65
C ILE A 545 -15.51 16.78 -5.52
N PRO A 546 -16.68 16.64 -4.89
CA PRO A 546 -16.94 16.34 -3.48
C PRO A 546 -16.48 14.92 -3.10
N LYS A 547 -16.09 14.76 -1.83
CA LYS A 547 -15.59 13.48 -1.31
C LYS A 547 -16.71 12.45 -1.21
N ASN A 548 -16.59 11.31 -1.87
CA ASN A 548 -17.49 10.17 -1.72
C ASN A 548 -17.07 9.38 -0.46
N LYS A 549 -17.47 9.83 0.73
CA LYS A 549 -17.35 8.98 1.92
C LYS A 549 -18.65 8.21 2.14
N ASN A 550 -18.61 6.90 1.98
CA ASN A 550 -19.55 6.04 2.67
C ASN A 550 -19.31 6.24 4.18
N SER A 551 -20.25 6.88 4.87
CA SER A 551 -20.19 6.92 6.33
C SER A 551 -20.40 5.50 6.84
N ASN A 552 -19.40 4.94 7.50
CA ASN A 552 -19.56 3.71 8.27
C ASN A 552 -20.44 4.03 9.51
N SER A 553 -21.74 4.08 9.31
CA SER A 553 -22.74 4.31 10.35
C SER A 553 -23.56 3.03 10.57
N LEU A 554 -23.93 2.77 11.80
CA LEU A 554 -24.88 1.69 12.15
C LEU A 554 -26.31 2.02 11.73
N ILE A 555 -26.60 3.30 11.48
CA ILE A 555 -27.92 3.81 11.13
C ILE A 555 -28.06 3.84 9.61
N PRO A 556 -28.98 3.04 9.00
CA PRO A 556 -29.20 3.01 7.56
C PRO A 556 -29.67 4.36 6.99
N TYR A 557 -29.44 4.58 5.69
CA TYR A 557 -29.77 5.82 5.00
C TYR A 557 -31.24 6.26 5.18
N ASP A 558 -32.18 5.34 5.08
CA ASP A 558 -33.63 5.66 5.18
C ASP A 558 -34.00 6.08 6.59
N VAL A 559 -33.45 5.45 7.63
CA VAL A 559 -33.62 5.83 9.02
C VAL A 559 -32.99 7.20 9.27
N ARG A 560 -31.77 7.45 8.75
CA ARG A 560 -31.13 8.78 8.85
C ARG A 560 -32.00 9.87 8.23
N LYS A 561 -32.55 9.62 7.05
CA LYS A 561 -33.42 10.56 6.34
C LYS A 561 -34.70 10.84 7.11
N TYR A 562 -35.32 9.80 7.68
CA TYR A 562 -36.56 9.92 8.46
C TYR A 562 -36.38 10.77 9.73
N TYR A 563 -35.26 10.60 10.42
CA TYR A 563 -34.93 11.35 11.65
C TYR A 563 -34.16 12.63 11.39
N ASN A 564 -34.03 13.10 10.15
CA ASN A 564 -33.30 14.29 9.76
C ASN A 564 -31.81 14.31 10.18
N LEU A 565 -31.19 13.15 10.33
CA LEU A 565 -29.74 13.02 10.49
C LEU A 565 -29.01 13.37 9.19
N PRO A 566 -27.76 13.85 9.24
CA PRO A 566 -27.03 14.24 8.05
C PRO A 566 -26.89 13.08 7.07
N THR A 567 -27.23 13.37 5.81
CA THR A 567 -27.09 12.45 4.70
C THR A 567 -25.96 12.86 3.78
N TYR A 568 -25.58 11.98 2.87
CA TYR A 568 -24.57 12.24 1.85
C TYR A 568 -24.80 13.57 1.08
N ASN A 569 -26.04 13.90 0.72
CA ASN A 569 -26.37 15.14 0.00
C ASN A 569 -26.04 16.41 0.80
N GLN A 570 -26.13 16.36 2.12
CA GLN A 570 -25.78 17.49 2.98
C GLN A 570 -24.26 17.67 3.05
N GLN A 571 -23.51 16.57 3.12
CA GLN A 571 -22.04 16.63 3.07
C GLN A 571 -21.54 17.22 1.74
N GLN A 572 -22.17 16.86 0.61
CA GLN A 572 -21.83 17.42 -0.71
C GLN A 572 -22.09 18.93 -0.75
N ALA A 573 -23.18 19.40 -0.17
CA ALA A 573 -23.49 20.85 -0.10
C ALA A 573 -22.44 21.64 0.69
N VAL A 574 -21.85 21.05 1.73
CA VAL A 574 -20.71 21.69 2.44
C VAL A 574 -19.50 21.84 1.52
N TYR A 575 -19.14 20.80 0.75
CA TYR A 575 -18.04 20.90 -0.21
C TYR A 575 -18.33 21.92 -1.33
N ALA A 576 -19.55 21.96 -1.85
CA ALA A 576 -19.99 22.92 -2.84
C ALA A 576 -19.83 24.36 -2.35
N TYR A 577 -20.30 24.65 -1.13
CA TYR A 577 -20.15 25.98 -0.55
C TYR A 577 -18.68 26.40 -0.46
N HIS A 578 -17.80 25.54 0.10
CA HIS A 578 -16.38 25.90 0.24
C HIS A 578 -15.67 26.08 -1.10
N PHE A 579 -16.04 25.26 -2.09
CA PHE A 579 -15.52 25.39 -3.44
C PHE A 579 -15.90 26.75 -4.05
N TYR A 580 -17.20 27.07 -4.10
CA TYR A 580 -17.67 28.34 -4.69
C TYR A 580 -17.24 29.55 -3.89
N ARG A 581 -17.25 29.46 -2.56
CA ARG A 581 -16.81 30.54 -1.68
C ARG A 581 -15.34 30.92 -1.93
N LEU A 582 -14.47 29.94 -2.15
CA LEU A 582 -13.07 30.21 -2.48
C LEU A 582 -12.92 30.99 -3.77
N LEU A 583 -13.84 30.82 -4.71
CA LEU A 583 -13.83 31.50 -6.00
C LEU A 583 -14.42 32.92 -5.98
N HIS A 584 -15.08 33.37 -4.89
CA HIS A 584 -15.75 34.71 -4.83
C HIS A 584 -14.84 35.83 -5.32
N ASN A 585 -13.70 36.01 -4.67
CA ASN A 585 -12.81 37.16 -4.90
C ASN A 585 -11.57 36.78 -5.75
N ALA A 586 -11.48 35.55 -6.20
CA ALA A 586 -10.38 35.10 -7.04
C ALA A 586 -10.52 35.64 -8.46
N LYS A 587 -9.42 36.22 -8.98
CA LYS A 587 -9.30 36.75 -10.34
C LYS A 587 -8.82 35.68 -11.32
N LYS A 588 -7.86 34.85 -10.89
CA LYS A 588 -7.31 33.72 -11.66
C LYS A 588 -7.48 32.41 -10.91
N ILE A 589 -8.02 31.40 -11.58
CA ILE A 589 -8.39 30.14 -11.01
C ILE A 589 -7.86 29.03 -11.91
N ASN A 590 -6.95 28.20 -11.40
CA ASN A 590 -6.38 27.05 -12.10
C ASN A 590 -6.88 25.78 -11.42
N LEU A 591 -7.65 24.97 -12.14
CA LEU A 591 -8.26 23.73 -11.66
C LEU A 591 -7.58 22.54 -12.36
N PHE A 592 -6.82 21.76 -11.60
CA PHE A 592 -6.12 20.58 -12.10
C PHE A 592 -6.89 19.31 -11.77
N TYR A 593 -7.04 18.43 -12.75
CA TYR A 593 -7.64 17.12 -12.52
C TYR A 593 -6.85 16.01 -13.21
N ASN A 594 -6.84 14.82 -12.60
CA ASN A 594 -6.25 13.63 -13.19
C ASN A 594 -7.20 13.03 -14.23
N SER A 595 -6.74 12.88 -15.47
CA SER A 595 -7.52 12.33 -16.59
C SER A 595 -7.30 10.82 -16.81
N LEU A 596 -6.38 10.19 -16.07
CA LEU A 596 -6.22 8.74 -16.11
C LEU A 596 -7.32 8.08 -15.27
N SER A 597 -8.08 7.19 -15.89
CA SER A 597 -8.95 6.27 -15.15
C SER A 597 -8.08 5.12 -14.61
N ASP A 598 -8.00 5.00 -13.31
CA ASP A 598 -7.50 3.81 -12.65
C ASP A 598 -8.65 2.88 -12.26
N SER A 599 -8.33 1.75 -11.64
CA SER A 599 -9.33 0.79 -11.13
C SER A 599 -10.30 1.39 -10.10
N SER A 600 -10.03 2.61 -9.60
CA SER A 600 -10.88 3.38 -8.68
C SER A 600 -11.83 4.38 -9.36
N GLY A 601 -11.79 4.51 -10.70
CA GLY A 601 -12.72 5.34 -11.48
C GLY A 601 -12.45 6.86 -11.45
N LEU A 602 -11.29 7.31 -10.95
CA LEU A 602 -10.97 8.72 -10.68
C LEU A 602 -10.59 9.58 -11.90
N GLY A 603 -10.71 9.09 -13.14
CA GLY A 603 -10.33 9.82 -14.36
C GLY A 603 -11.28 10.97 -14.76
N GLU A 604 -12.38 11.19 -14.05
CA GLU A 604 -13.38 12.18 -14.42
C GLU A 604 -13.17 13.52 -13.68
N PRO A 605 -13.34 14.67 -14.38
CA PRO A 605 -13.34 15.97 -13.72
C PRO A 605 -14.54 16.08 -12.76
N SER A 606 -14.35 16.79 -11.65
CA SER A 606 -15.41 17.07 -10.69
C SER A 606 -16.64 17.70 -11.35
N ARG A 607 -17.83 17.37 -10.85
CA ARG A 607 -19.09 18.01 -11.22
C ARG A 607 -19.04 19.53 -11.07
N PHE A 608 -18.23 20.07 -10.16
CA PHE A 608 -18.08 21.52 -9.99
C PHE A 608 -17.41 22.17 -11.19
N ILE A 609 -16.48 21.50 -11.87
CA ILE A 609 -15.93 21.96 -13.16
C ILE A 609 -17.06 22.01 -14.20
N ARG A 610 -17.88 20.97 -14.27
CA ARG A 610 -19.03 20.95 -15.19
C ARG A 610 -20.05 22.05 -14.89
N GLN A 611 -20.33 22.34 -13.62
CA GLN A 611 -21.20 23.44 -13.24
C GLN A 611 -20.61 24.81 -13.66
N ILE A 612 -19.28 25.00 -13.54
CA ILE A 612 -18.62 26.21 -14.06
C ILE A 612 -18.82 26.32 -15.57
N GLU A 613 -18.55 25.25 -16.32
CA GLU A 613 -18.66 25.21 -17.79
C GLU A 613 -20.09 25.54 -18.30
N TYR A 614 -21.10 24.93 -17.69
CA TYR A 614 -22.45 24.97 -18.20
C TYR A 614 -23.37 26.03 -17.52
N GLU A 615 -23.04 26.45 -16.31
CA GLU A 615 -23.87 27.35 -15.52
C GLU A 615 -23.19 28.71 -15.27
N LEU A 616 -22.00 28.73 -14.64
CA LEU A 616 -21.34 29.99 -14.25
C LEU A 616 -20.98 30.85 -15.46
N VAL A 617 -20.41 30.24 -16.51
CA VAL A 617 -20.05 30.95 -17.77
C VAL A 617 -21.28 31.59 -18.42
N LYS A 618 -22.45 30.94 -18.34
CA LYS A 618 -23.71 31.52 -18.88
C LYS A 618 -24.22 32.66 -18.03
N LYS A 619 -24.10 32.57 -16.69
CA LYS A 619 -24.56 33.59 -15.76
C LYS A 619 -23.61 34.82 -15.73
N ASN A 620 -22.32 34.60 -15.94
CA ASN A 620 -21.30 35.65 -15.96
C ASN A 620 -20.51 35.66 -17.28
N PRO A 621 -20.88 36.47 -18.27
CA PRO A 621 -20.17 36.55 -19.56
C PRO A 621 -18.74 37.10 -19.49
N LYS A 622 -18.31 37.65 -18.33
CA LYS A 622 -16.95 38.13 -18.10
C LYS A 622 -15.97 37.04 -17.70
N VAL A 623 -16.45 35.80 -17.52
CA VAL A 623 -15.62 34.66 -17.22
C VAL A 623 -14.93 34.18 -18.49
N LYS A 624 -13.60 34.18 -18.47
CA LYS A 624 -12.74 33.58 -19.52
C LYS A 624 -12.39 32.16 -19.14
N LEU A 625 -13.06 31.19 -19.74
CA LEU A 625 -12.80 29.76 -19.48
C LEU A 625 -11.87 29.22 -20.56
N GLN A 626 -10.79 28.54 -20.14
CA GLN A 626 -9.82 27.90 -21.03
C GLN A 626 -9.56 26.47 -20.57
N HIS A 627 -9.34 25.57 -21.54
CA HIS A 627 -8.99 24.18 -21.28
C HIS A 627 -7.57 23.89 -21.76
N PHE A 628 -6.77 23.31 -20.90
CA PHE A 628 -5.41 22.90 -21.18
C PHE A 628 -5.24 21.39 -20.94
N GLN A 629 -4.41 20.80 -21.75
CA GLN A 629 -3.93 19.43 -21.51
C GLN A 629 -2.44 19.48 -21.25
N TYR A 630 -2.04 19.12 -20.06
CA TYR A 630 -0.63 18.95 -19.73
C TYR A 630 -0.16 17.59 -20.23
N LYS A 631 0.74 17.59 -21.18
CA LYS A 631 1.47 16.40 -21.62
C LYS A 631 2.82 16.41 -20.89
N SER A 632 3.02 15.44 -20.01
CA SER A 632 4.36 15.20 -19.48
C SER A 632 5.31 15.07 -20.66
N PRO A 633 6.49 15.74 -20.66
CA PRO A 633 7.47 15.52 -21.69
C PRO A 633 7.72 14.00 -21.72
N ILE A 634 7.33 13.36 -22.81
CA ILE A 634 7.76 12.00 -23.08
C ILE A 634 9.26 12.16 -23.27
N ILE A 635 10.01 11.85 -22.23
CA ILE A 635 11.40 11.51 -22.42
C ILE A 635 11.28 10.26 -23.29
N ASN A 636 11.45 10.43 -24.61
CA ASN A 636 11.81 9.34 -25.47
C ASN A 636 13.16 8.87 -24.89
N LEU A 637 13.10 8.02 -23.89
CA LEU A 637 14.15 7.09 -23.62
C LEU A 637 14.19 6.30 -24.94
N LYS A 638 15.00 6.80 -25.94
CA LYS A 638 15.56 5.89 -26.92
C LYS A 638 15.97 4.72 -26.04
N SER A 639 15.34 3.58 -26.25
CA SER A 639 15.77 2.35 -25.60
C SER A 639 17.21 2.17 -26.03
N ASN A 640 18.14 2.79 -25.30
CA ASN A 640 19.54 2.52 -25.52
C ASN A 640 19.64 1.04 -25.24
N ILE A 641 19.90 0.29 -26.31
CA ILE A 641 20.23 -1.13 -26.19
C ILE A 641 21.34 -1.18 -25.16
N ILE A 642 21.08 -1.81 -24.04
CA ILE A 642 22.11 -1.96 -23.02
C ILE A 642 23.12 -2.95 -23.57
N SER A 643 24.35 -2.51 -23.69
CA SER A 643 25.48 -3.33 -24.08
C SER A 643 26.58 -3.20 -23.02
N VAL A 644 27.28 -4.29 -22.76
CA VAL A 644 28.42 -4.36 -21.85
C VAL A 644 29.63 -4.87 -22.62
N ASP A 645 30.67 -4.03 -22.72
CA ASP A 645 31.89 -4.41 -23.37
C ASP A 645 32.60 -5.52 -22.58
N LYS A 646 33.18 -6.50 -23.30
CA LYS A 646 33.90 -7.61 -22.72
C LYS A 646 35.32 -7.21 -22.34
N ASP A 647 35.69 -7.45 -21.09
CA ASP A 647 37.05 -7.27 -20.61
C ASP A 647 37.72 -8.59 -20.19
N ASP A 648 39.04 -8.59 -20.01
CA ASP A 648 39.80 -9.78 -19.63
C ASP A 648 39.40 -10.35 -18.26
N THR A 649 38.90 -9.52 -17.35
CA THR A 649 38.49 -9.92 -16.01
C THR A 649 37.17 -10.70 -16.05
N MET A 650 36.26 -10.31 -16.93
CA MET A 650 35.01 -11.00 -17.19
C MET A 650 35.23 -12.33 -17.90
N LEU A 651 36.05 -12.32 -18.97
CA LEU A 651 36.34 -13.50 -19.77
C LEU A 651 37.06 -14.60 -18.97
N LYS A 652 37.96 -14.22 -18.06
CA LYS A 652 38.61 -15.19 -17.14
C LYS A 652 37.65 -15.92 -16.21
N LYS A 653 36.43 -15.39 -15.96
CA LYS A 653 35.42 -16.08 -15.15
C LYS A 653 34.71 -17.20 -15.92
N ILE A 654 34.83 -17.22 -17.25
CA ILE A 654 34.18 -18.21 -18.11
C ILE A 654 35.11 -19.42 -18.24
N THR A 655 35.02 -20.33 -17.28
CA THR A 655 35.85 -21.55 -17.28
C THR A 655 35.06 -22.78 -17.71
N LYS A 656 33.72 -22.72 -17.56
CA LYS A 656 32.83 -23.86 -17.86
C LYS A 656 31.58 -23.40 -18.63
N LEU A 657 31.11 -24.22 -19.54
CA LEU A 657 29.87 -24.02 -20.29
C LEU A 657 28.98 -25.27 -20.19
N SER A 658 27.74 -25.06 -19.73
CA SER A 658 26.71 -26.09 -19.69
C SER A 658 25.66 -25.87 -20.82
N PRO A 659 24.82 -26.87 -21.17
CA PRO A 659 23.77 -26.68 -22.17
C PRO A 659 22.85 -25.50 -21.86
N THR A 660 22.51 -25.31 -20.59
CA THR A 660 21.67 -24.20 -20.15
C THR A 660 22.37 -22.84 -20.27
N SER A 661 23.66 -22.76 -19.96
CA SER A 661 24.45 -21.54 -20.11
C SER A 661 24.61 -21.15 -21.58
N ILE A 662 24.85 -22.11 -22.45
CA ILE A 662 24.93 -21.93 -23.90
C ILE A 662 23.59 -21.41 -24.45
N SER A 663 22.48 -22.07 -24.13
CA SER A 663 21.16 -21.63 -24.57
C SER A 663 20.80 -20.24 -24.04
N THR A 664 21.26 -19.88 -22.82
CA THR A 664 21.07 -18.53 -22.28
C THR A 664 21.86 -17.50 -23.07
N TYR A 665 23.13 -17.80 -23.43
CA TYR A 665 23.96 -16.89 -24.24
C TYR A 665 23.38 -16.67 -25.63
N LEU A 666 22.99 -17.73 -26.31
CA LEU A 666 22.41 -17.68 -27.66
C LEU A 666 21.07 -16.90 -27.66
N ARG A 667 20.27 -17.06 -26.63
CA ARG A 667 18.99 -16.34 -26.48
C ARG A 667 19.19 -14.86 -26.19
N CYS A 668 20.08 -14.52 -25.27
CA CYS A 668 20.41 -13.16 -24.87
C CYS A 668 21.77 -13.13 -24.16
N SER A 669 22.80 -12.61 -24.84
CA SER A 669 24.15 -12.55 -24.27
C SER A 669 24.21 -11.67 -23.00
N LEU A 670 23.38 -10.63 -22.91
CA LEU A 670 23.29 -9.80 -21.69
C LEU A 670 22.65 -10.56 -20.51
N GLN A 671 21.67 -11.46 -20.76
CA GLN A 671 21.14 -12.34 -19.72
C GLN A 671 22.21 -13.29 -19.18
N TYR A 672 23.05 -13.84 -20.09
CA TYR A 672 24.19 -14.66 -19.72
C TYR A 672 25.17 -13.89 -18.83
N TYR A 673 25.48 -12.62 -19.20
CA TYR A 673 26.35 -11.73 -18.41
C TYR A 673 25.82 -11.54 -16.98
N TRP A 674 24.54 -11.17 -16.81
CA TRP A 674 23.98 -10.97 -15.49
C TRP A 674 23.98 -12.24 -14.64
N LYS A 675 23.60 -13.36 -15.23
CA LYS A 675 23.41 -14.62 -14.52
C LYS A 675 24.73 -15.35 -14.19
N TYR A 676 25.64 -15.47 -15.16
CA TYR A 676 26.83 -16.33 -15.03
C TYR A 676 28.13 -15.57 -14.76
N ILE A 677 28.27 -14.32 -15.21
CA ILE A 677 29.48 -13.52 -14.99
C ILE A 677 29.34 -12.67 -13.73
N MET A 678 28.20 -11.98 -13.59
CA MET A 678 27.91 -11.14 -12.42
C MET A 678 27.29 -11.92 -11.26
N ASN A 679 26.86 -13.18 -11.50
CA ASN A 679 26.23 -14.07 -10.51
C ASN A 679 25.06 -13.43 -9.77
N ILE A 680 24.22 -12.67 -10.50
CA ILE A 680 23.04 -12.03 -9.94
C ILE A 680 21.91 -13.06 -9.91
N ASN A 681 21.45 -13.40 -8.71
CA ASN A 681 20.27 -14.22 -8.52
C ASN A 681 19.05 -13.30 -8.30
N CYS A 682 18.05 -13.46 -9.16
CA CYS A 682 16.76 -12.81 -9.01
C CYS A 682 15.75 -13.87 -8.53
N ASP A 683 15.90 -14.34 -7.31
CA ASP A 683 14.95 -15.27 -6.72
C ASP A 683 13.73 -14.47 -6.25
N GLU A 684 12.63 -14.61 -6.97
CA GLU A 684 11.34 -14.16 -6.47
C GLU A 684 10.92 -15.08 -5.33
N VAL A 685 10.66 -14.52 -4.16
CA VAL A 685 10.07 -15.28 -3.03
C VAL A 685 8.62 -15.59 -3.40
N ASN A 686 8.39 -16.79 -3.91
CA ASN A 686 7.05 -17.29 -4.20
C ASN A 686 6.62 -18.23 -3.09
N GLU A 687 5.41 -18.04 -2.55
CA GLU A 687 4.79 -18.98 -1.60
C GLU A 687 4.42 -20.31 -2.25
N GLU A 688 4.43 -20.38 -3.58
CA GLU A 688 4.13 -21.57 -4.38
C GLU A 688 5.38 -22.37 -4.69
N ILE A 689 5.25 -23.69 -4.67
CA ILE A 689 6.33 -24.60 -5.08
C ILE A 689 6.58 -24.38 -6.58
N GLN A 690 7.76 -23.88 -6.90
CA GLN A 690 8.14 -23.56 -8.28
C GLN A 690 8.38 -24.83 -9.12
N MET A 691 8.21 -24.71 -10.45
CA MET A 691 8.37 -25.83 -11.39
C MET A 691 9.78 -26.45 -11.40
N ASN A 692 10.82 -25.65 -11.13
CA ASN A 692 12.19 -26.14 -10.99
C ASN A 692 12.35 -27.03 -9.74
N VAL A 693 11.68 -26.69 -8.63
CA VAL A 693 11.69 -27.51 -7.40
C VAL A 693 10.97 -28.83 -7.62
N ILE A 694 9.85 -28.82 -8.35
CA ILE A 694 9.13 -30.03 -8.76
C ILE A 694 10.05 -30.94 -9.58
N GLY A 695 10.77 -30.36 -10.56
CA GLY A 695 11.75 -31.08 -11.35
C GLY A 695 12.83 -31.73 -10.49
N SER A 696 13.44 -30.93 -9.58
CA SER A 696 14.49 -31.41 -8.69
C SER A 696 14.02 -32.56 -7.77
N ILE A 697 12.82 -32.51 -7.20
CA ILE A 697 12.25 -33.59 -6.38
C ILE A 697 12.12 -34.87 -7.21
N ILE A 698 11.60 -34.80 -8.43
CA ILE A 698 11.40 -35.97 -9.28
C ILE A 698 12.75 -36.56 -9.71
N HIS A 699 13.69 -35.72 -10.20
CA HIS A 699 15.02 -36.17 -10.61
C HIS A 699 15.77 -36.87 -9.45
N ASN A 700 15.82 -36.25 -8.27
CA ASN A 700 16.46 -36.82 -7.08
C ASN A 700 15.81 -38.16 -6.65
N THR A 701 14.47 -38.23 -6.76
CA THR A 701 13.75 -39.49 -6.43
C THR A 701 14.11 -40.62 -7.41
N LEU A 702 14.11 -40.33 -8.71
CA LEU A 702 14.42 -41.30 -9.74
C LEU A 702 15.90 -41.72 -9.70
N ASP A 703 16.82 -40.77 -9.54
CA ASP A 703 18.24 -41.04 -9.40
C ASP A 703 18.52 -42.02 -8.26
N GLU A 704 18.03 -41.70 -7.05
CA GLU A 704 18.24 -42.57 -5.87
C GLU A 704 17.58 -43.94 -6.05
N LEU A 705 16.39 -44.01 -6.70
CA LEU A 705 15.71 -45.22 -6.97
C LEU A 705 16.49 -46.12 -7.96
N TYR A 706 16.96 -45.53 -9.05
CA TYR A 706 17.67 -46.26 -10.10
C TYR A 706 19.04 -46.78 -9.67
N ARG A 707 19.72 -46.16 -8.74
CA ARG A 707 20.96 -46.68 -8.13
C ARG A 707 20.81 -48.06 -7.45
N ASN A 708 19.57 -48.44 -7.07
CA ASN A 708 19.32 -49.75 -6.42
C ASN A 708 19.16 -50.89 -7.41
N PHE A 709 19.14 -50.65 -8.74
CA PHE A 709 19.06 -51.73 -9.73
C PHE A 709 20.42 -52.42 -10.00
N GLY A 710 21.53 -51.72 -9.79
CA GLY A 710 22.86 -52.20 -10.15
C GLY A 710 23.06 -52.24 -11.67
N ASN A 711 24.19 -52.85 -12.12
CA ASN A 711 24.56 -52.97 -13.54
C ASN A 711 24.04 -54.23 -14.21
N GLU A 712 23.05 -54.91 -13.66
CA GLU A 712 22.45 -56.10 -14.20
C GLU A 712 21.24 -55.79 -15.10
N ILE A 713 20.82 -56.78 -15.91
CA ILE A 713 19.56 -56.65 -16.67
C ILE A 713 18.40 -56.61 -15.67
N VAL A 714 17.59 -55.52 -15.76
CA VAL A 714 16.45 -55.29 -14.90
C VAL A 714 15.32 -56.25 -15.30
N THR A 715 15.08 -57.27 -14.46
CA THR A 715 13.94 -58.19 -14.61
C THR A 715 12.69 -57.58 -14.00
N GLU A 716 11.49 -58.02 -14.45
CA GLU A 716 10.20 -57.54 -13.91
C GLU A 716 10.12 -57.72 -12.38
N SER A 717 10.57 -58.90 -11.89
CA SER A 717 10.58 -59.17 -10.43
C SER A 717 11.47 -58.22 -9.64
N LYS A 718 12.66 -57.92 -10.19
CA LYS A 718 13.59 -56.98 -9.58
C LYS A 718 13.06 -55.56 -9.60
N PHE A 719 12.40 -55.15 -10.71
CA PHE A 719 11.78 -53.84 -10.83
C PHE A 719 10.73 -53.64 -9.76
N LEU A 720 9.82 -54.61 -9.58
CA LEU A 720 8.78 -54.52 -8.55
C LEU A 720 9.34 -54.55 -7.12
N GLU A 721 10.38 -55.35 -6.87
CA GLU A 721 11.07 -55.40 -5.60
C GLU A 721 11.65 -54.03 -5.24
N VAL A 722 12.45 -53.42 -6.13
CA VAL A 722 13.09 -52.12 -5.90
C VAL A 722 12.05 -51.04 -5.73
N ARG A 723 11.02 -50.99 -6.59
CA ARG A 723 9.93 -50.02 -6.48
C ARG A 723 9.24 -50.09 -5.12
N ASN A 724 8.83 -51.28 -4.68
CA ASN A 724 8.06 -51.45 -3.46
C ASN A 724 8.91 -51.23 -2.18
N GLN A 725 10.19 -51.52 -2.24
CA GLN A 725 11.07 -51.48 -1.07
C GLN A 725 11.69 -50.08 -0.88
N TYR A 726 12.02 -49.38 -1.96
CA TYR A 726 12.86 -48.18 -1.89
C TYR A 726 12.17 -46.88 -2.29
N LEU A 727 11.07 -46.91 -3.08
CA LEU A 727 10.46 -45.71 -3.61
C LEU A 727 10.11 -44.66 -2.52
N ASP A 728 9.42 -45.05 -1.47
CA ASP A 728 9.02 -44.15 -0.40
C ASP A 728 10.23 -43.51 0.30
N LYS A 729 11.28 -44.28 0.52
CA LYS A 729 12.52 -43.82 1.14
C LYS A 729 13.23 -42.80 0.25
N CYS A 730 13.38 -43.09 -1.04
CA CYS A 730 14.00 -42.20 -2.03
C CYS A 730 13.21 -40.90 -2.15
N TYR A 731 11.88 -41.00 -2.20
CA TYR A 731 11.01 -39.82 -2.26
C TYR A 731 11.15 -38.95 -1.00
N GLN A 732 11.15 -39.51 0.20
CA GLN A 732 11.37 -38.74 1.44
C GLN A 732 12.76 -38.11 1.49
N ASN A 733 13.79 -38.75 0.99
CA ASN A 733 15.14 -38.19 0.89
C ASN A 733 15.16 -37.01 -0.10
N ALA A 734 14.54 -37.15 -1.26
CA ALA A 734 14.42 -36.11 -2.26
C ALA A 734 13.68 -34.86 -1.71
N LEU A 735 12.63 -35.07 -0.93
CA LEU A 735 11.93 -34.00 -0.24
C LEU A 735 12.84 -33.27 0.76
N ARG A 736 13.61 -34.00 1.57
CA ARG A 736 14.55 -33.42 2.54
C ARG A 736 15.65 -32.59 1.85
N ASN A 737 16.18 -33.09 0.74
CA ASN A 737 17.21 -32.43 -0.06
C ASN A 737 16.69 -31.12 -0.68
N ASN A 738 15.36 -31.00 -0.89
CA ASN A 738 14.70 -29.81 -1.37
C ASN A 738 14.03 -28.99 -0.24
N ASN A 739 14.51 -29.12 1.00
CA ASN A 739 14.05 -28.39 2.19
C ASN A 739 12.63 -28.70 2.71
N PHE A 740 12.00 -29.76 2.23
CA PHE A 740 10.69 -30.23 2.73
C PHE A 740 10.85 -31.28 3.82
N ARG A 741 11.47 -30.94 4.95
CA ARG A 741 11.76 -31.86 6.05
C ARG A 741 10.54 -32.56 6.65
N ASN A 742 9.37 -31.89 6.61
CA ASN A 742 8.10 -32.39 7.14
C ASN A 742 7.14 -32.91 6.06
N GLY A 743 7.65 -33.16 4.85
CA GLY A 743 6.87 -33.52 3.68
C GLY A 743 6.25 -32.26 2.99
N LEU A 744 5.58 -32.49 1.86
CA LEU A 744 4.90 -31.41 1.14
C LEU A 744 3.65 -30.92 1.89
N PRO A 745 3.26 -29.64 1.73
CA PRO A 745 2.06 -29.08 2.34
C PRO A 745 0.80 -29.88 1.97
N LYS A 746 -0.02 -30.19 2.99
CA LYS A 746 -1.26 -30.97 2.81
C LYS A 746 -2.51 -30.11 2.58
N THR A 747 -2.37 -28.78 2.57
CA THR A 747 -3.45 -27.82 2.41
C THR A 747 -3.08 -26.74 1.39
N GLY A 748 -4.07 -26.07 0.82
CA GLY A 748 -3.87 -25.00 -0.15
C GLY A 748 -3.41 -25.49 -1.53
N PHE A 749 -2.96 -24.55 -2.38
CA PHE A 749 -2.53 -24.82 -3.76
C PHE A 749 -1.34 -25.80 -3.82
N ASN A 750 -0.41 -25.72 -2.88
CA ASN A 750 0.75 -26.60 -2.80
C ASN A 750 0.38 -28.08 -2.57
N SER A 751 -0.80 -28.38 -2.02
CA SER A 751 -1.29 -29.76 -1.91
C SER A 751 -1.67 -30.38 -3.26
N ILE A 752 -2.13 -29.55 -4.20
CA ILE A 752 -2.42 -29.98 -5.59
C ILE A 752 -1.10 -30.32 -6.27
N ILE A 753 -0.07 -29.48 -6.09
CA ILE A 753 1.27 -29.72 -6.64
C ILE A 753 1.85 -31.02 -6.10
N ALA A 754 1.70 -31.30 -4.80
CA ALA A 754 2.12 -32.56 -4.19
C ALA A 754 1.47 -33.77 -4.90
N SER A 755 0.16 -33.73 -5.12
CA SER A 755 -0.57 -34.78 -5.85
C SER A 755 -0.10 -34.94 -7.29
N VAL A 756 0.30 -33.85 -7.95
CA VAL A 756 0.86 -33.88 -9.31
C VAL A 756 2.21 -34.58 -9.33
N ILE A 757 3.11 -34.30 -8.37
CA ILE A 757 4.41 -34.96 -8.24
C ILE A 757 4.23 -36.48 -8.05
N ASP A 758 3.38 -36.87 -7.10
CA ASP A 758 3.10 -38.27 -6.80
C ASP A 758 2.54 -39.00 -8.04
N THR A 759 1.63 -38.35 -8.75
CA THR A 759 1.03 -38.89 -9.98
C THR A 759 2.06 -39.03 -11.11
N MET A 760 2.96 -38.07 -11.28
CA MET A 760 4.00 -38.09 -12.30
C MET A 760 4.98 -39.23 -12.05
N ILE A 761 5.48 -39.40 -10.83
CA ILE A 761 6.39 -40.48 -10.43
C ILE A 761 5.71 -41.82 -10.64
N SER A 762 4.48 -41.99 -10.17
CA SER A 762 3.75 -43.26 -10.28
C SER A 762 3.54 -43.67 -11.73
N ARG A 763 3.04 -42.76 -12.57
CA ARG A 763 2.82 -43.00 -14.02
C ARG A 763 4.11 -43.32 -14.76
N PHE A 764 5.19 -42.60 -14.39
CA PHE A 764 6.49 -42.86 -14.99
C PHE A 764 6.97 -44.29 -14.68
N LEU A 765 6.89 -44.74 -13.44
CA LEU A 765 7.27 -46.08 -13.01
C LEU A 765 6.36 -47.17 -13.60
N ASP A 766 5.07 -46.89 -13.80
CA ASP A 766 4.15 -47.83 -14.48
C ASP A 766 4.52 -47.98 -15.96
N ASN A 767 4.93 -46.92 -16.63
CA ASN A 767 5.41 -46.97 -18.01
C ASN A 767 6.74 -47.75 -18.12
N GLU A 768 7.70 -47.48 -17.22
CA GLU A 768 8.98 -48.21 -17.15
C GLU A 768 8.76 -49.70 -16.85
N HIS A 769 7.82 -50.06 -15.99
CA HIS A 769 7.43 -51.44 -15.73
C HIS A 769 6.98 -52.13 -17.03
N ASN A 770 6.18 -51.47 -17.87
CA ASN A 770 5.76 -52.04 -19.15
C ASN A 770 6.95 -52.21 -20.11
N ILE A 771 7.90 -51.28 -20.13
CA ILE A 771 9.11 -51.37 -20.93
C ILE A 771 9.95 -52.59 -20.51
N VAL A 772 10.15 -52.76 -19.19
CA VAL A 772 10.93 -53.91 -18.66
C VAL A 772 10.29 -55.26 -18.94
N LYS A 773 8.95 -55.34 -19.06
CA LYS A 773 8.24 -56.57 -19.42
C LYS A 773 8.55 -57.06 -20.83
N GLU A 774 8.71 -56.13 -21.77
CA GLU A 774 8.81 -56.45 -23.21
C GLU A 774 10.24 -56.31 -23.73
N ASN A 775 11.14 -55.65 -22.99
CA ASN A 775 12.47 -55.27 -23.47
C ASN A 775 13.55 -55.61 -22.45
N SER A 776 14.77 -55.80 -22.93
CA SER A 776 15.95 -55.94 -22.09
C SER A 776 16.49 -54.55 -21.72
N LEU A 777 16.31 -54.15 -20.45
CA LEU A 777 16.81 -52.88 -19.91
C LEU A 777 17.98 -53.13 -18.95
N ARG A 778 19.07 -52.37 -19.11
CA ARG A 778 20.20 -52.38 -18.18
C ARG A 778 20.59 -50.94 -17.86
N ILE A 779 20.57 -50.56 -16.60
CA ILE A 779 20.98 -49.23 -16.16
C ILE A 779 22.48 -49.20 -15.97
N LEU A 780 23.18 -48.33 -16.67
CA LEU A 780 24.62 -48.20 -16.58
C LEU A 780 25.04 -47.20 -15.50
N CYS A 781 24.43 -46.03 -15.49
CA CYS A 781 24.64 -45.06 -14.44
C CYS A 781 23.53 -43.99 -14.47
N THR A 782 23.44 -43.24 -13.35
CA THR A 782 22.52 -42.10 -13.18
C THR A 782 23.30 -40.86 -12.77
N GLU A 783 22.77 -39.67 -13.06
CA GLU A 783 23.38 -38.37 -12.76
C GLU A 783 24.87 -38.32 -13.14
N LYS A 784 25.18 -38.82 -14.33
CA LYS A 784 26.57 -38.90 -14.80
C LYS A 784 27.04 -37.58 -15.32
N GLU A 785 28.10 -37.03 -14.72
CA GLU A 785 28.79 -35.87 -15.25
C GLU A 785 29.54 -36.27 -16.53
N LEU A 786 29.22 -35.54 -17.59
CA LEU A 786 29.90 -35.60 -18.88
C LEU A 786 30.70 -34.30 -19.05
N SER A 787 32.00 -34.39 -19.29
CA SER A 787 32.83 -33.21 -19.45
C SER A 787 33.97 -33.40 -20.43
N PHE A 788 34.33 -32.36 -21.16
CA PHE A 788 35.44 -32.32 -22.10
C PHE A 788 35.99 -30.92 -22.20
N HIS A 789 37.33 -30.77 -22.26
CA HIS A 789 37.99 -29.49 -22.44
C HIS A 789 38.18 -29.17 -23.92
N LEU A 790 37.62 -28.08 -24.38
CA LEU A 790 37.78 -27.55 -25.72
C LEU A 790 38.27 -26.10 -25.62
N ASN A 791 39.42 -25.76 -26.19
CA ASN A 791 40.03 -24.42 -26.22
C ASN A 791 40.09 -23.71 -24.83
N ASN A 792 40.56 -24.42 -23.80
CA ASN A 792 40.66 -23.97 -22.40
C ASN A 792 39.31 -23.71 -21.70
N VAL A 793 38.19 -24.12 -22.26
CA VAL A 793 36.85 -24.08 -21.63
C VAL A 793 36.36 -25.48 -21.43
N GLU A 794 35.86 -25.79 -20.26
CA GLU A 794 35.25 -27.08 -19.93
C GLU A 794 33.78 -27.07 -20.38
N LEU A 795 33.48 -27.84 -21.40
CA LEU A 795 32.08 -28.19 -21.74
C LEU A 795 31.62 -29.27 -20.79
N HIS A 796 30.53 -29.08 -20.09
CA HIS A 796 30.03 -30.07 -19.12
C HIS A 796 28.51 -30.16 -19.11
N GLY A 797 28.00 -31.31 -18.71
CA GLY A 797 26.58 -31.57 -18.52
C GLY A 797 26.34 -32.79 -17.66
N PHE A 798 25.15 -32.94 -17.12
CA PHE A 798 24.74 -34.08 -16.34
C PHE A 798 23.66 -34.84 -17.12
N ALA A 799 23.93 -36.13 -17.43
CA ALA A 799 22.92 -37.01 -18.00
C ALA A 799 22.15 -37.68 -16.85
N ASP A 800 20.86 -37.53 -16.81
CA ASP A 800 20.03 -38.09 -15.73
C ASP A 800 20.12 -39.59 -15.67
N ARG A 801 20.16 -40.28 -16.85
CA ARG A 801 20.32 -41.72 -16.94
C ARG A 801 21.04 -42.11 -18.21
N ILE A 802 21.96 -43.06 -18.09
CA ILE A 802 22.58 -43.77 -19.23
C ILE A 802 22.23 -45.24 -19.09
N ASP A 803 21.59 -45.83 -20.13
CA ASP A 803 21.11 -47.19 -20.11
C ASP A 803 21.31 -47.90 -21.47
N LEU A 804 21.20 -49.22 -21.45
CA LEU A 804 21.08 -50.06 -22.64
C LEU A 804 19.65 -50.60 -22.71
N LEU A 805 18.97 -50.34 -23.83
CA LEU A 805 17.65 -50.88 -24.12
C LEU A 805 17.75 -51.70 -25.41
N ASN A 806 17.62 -53.02 -25.29
CA ASN A 806 17.79 -53.93 -26.43
C ASN A 806 19.13 -53.68 -27.17
N ASP A 807 20.21 -53.56 -26.40
CA ASP A 807 21.59 -53.29 -26.84
C ASP A 807 21.80 -51.89 -27.49
N LYS A 808 20.82 -51.01 -27.50
CA LYS A 808 20.99 -49.61 -27.89
C LYS A 808 21.36 -48.77 -26.68
N LEU A 809 22.46 -48.01 -26.79
CA LEU A 809 22.89 -47.08 -25.73
C LEU A 809 22.06 -45.81 -25.78
N ARG A 810 21.42 -45.47 -24.65
CA ARG A 810 20.63 -44.24 -24.55
C ARG A 810 21.24 -43.33 -23.49
N VAL A 811 21.27 -42.02 -23.84
CA VAL A 811 21.62 -40.94 -22.90
C VAL A 811 20.35 -40.13 -22.67
N ILE A 812 19.74 -40.30 -21.50
CA ILE A 812 18.40 -39.83 -21.21
C ILE A 812 18.42 -38.63 -20.27
N ASP A 813 17.57 -37.67 -20.57
CA ASP A 813 17.26 -36.50 -19.74
C ASP A 813 15.74 -36.50 -19.42
N TYR A 814 15.37 -36.20 -18.17
CA TYR A 814 13.98 -36.12 -17.76
C TYR A 814 13.49 -34.66 -17.84
N LYS A 815 12.30 -34.42 -18.34
CA LYS A 815 11.69 -33.08 -18.36
C LYS A 815 10.28 -33.15 -17.78
N THR A 816 10.03 -32.35 -16.76
CA THR A 816 8.70 -32.19 -16.16
C THR A 816 7.77 -31.35 -17.04
N GLY A 817 8.30 -30.58 -17.97
CA GLY A 817 7.55 -29.80 -18.94
C GLY A 817 7.15 -30.55 -20.22
N SER A 818 6.42 -29.88 -21.08
CA SER A 818 6.03 -30.45 -22.39
C SER A 818 7.22 -30.48 -23.37
N VAL A 819 7.33 -31.57 -24.14
CA VAL A 819 8.28 -31.73 -25.23
C VAL A 819 7.50 -32.06 -26.48
N ASN A 820 7.85 -31.42 -27.61
CA ASN A 820 7.31 -31.75 -28.92
C ASN A 820 8.40 -32.38 -29.79
N PRO A 821 8.05 -33.22 -30.76
CA PRO A 821 9.04 -33.87 -31.62
C PRO A 821 9.98 -32.92 -32.35
N TYR A 822 9.54 -31.69 -32.58
CA TYR A 822 10.29 -30.68 -33.25
C TYR A 822 11.33 -29.96 -32.37
N ASP A 823 11.12 -29.94 -31.06
CA ASP A 823 12.06 -29.38 -30.07
C ASP A 823 13.38 -30.16 -30.01
N VAL A 824 13.36 -31.41 -30.44
CA VAL A 824 14.52 -32.33 -30.49
C VAL A 824 14.96 -32.68 -31.91
N SER A 825 14.51 -31.90 -32.91
CA SER A 825 14.83 -32.07 -34.31
C SER A 825 15.70 -30.96 -34.84
N ILE A 826 16.77 -31.30 -35.52
CA ILE A 826 17.68 -30.35 -36.15
C ILE A 826 17.29 -30.23 -37.62
N SER A 827 17.04 -29.02 -38.10
CA SER A 827 16.69 -28.77 -39.50
C SER A 827 17.86 -29.04 -40.44
N GLY A 828 17.59 -29.43 -41.69
CA GLY A 828 18.64 -29.66 -42.69
C GLY A 828 19.48 -28.45 -43.03
N ASN A 829 18.98 -27.25 -42.71
CA ASN A 829 19.68 -25.98 -42.98
C ASN A 829 20.41 -25.41 -41.75
N ALA A 830 20.35 -26.08 -40.59
CA ALA A 830 21.02 -25.59 -39.37
C ALA A 830 22.53 -25.74 -39.52
N GLN A 831 23.23 -24.62 -39.57
CA GLN A 831 24.70 -24.60 -39.68
C GLN A 831 25.40 -24.18 -38.39
N GLN A 832 24.65 -23.57 -37.46
CA GLN A 832 25.13 -23.07 -36.17
C GLN A 832 24.21 -23.47 -35.04
N LEU A 833 24.71 -23.50 -33.81
CA LEU A 833 23.93 -23.74 -32.60
C LEU A 833 22.79 -22.75 -32.42
N HIS A 834 22.94 -21.54 -32.93
CA HIS A 834 21.90 -20.50 -32.91
C HIS A 834 20.63 -20.87 -33.67
N ASP A 835 20.74 -21.78 -34.67
CA ASP A 835 19.62 -22.22 -35.51
C ASP A 835 18.84 -23.37 -34.85
N MET A 836 19.22 -23.79 -33.66
CA MET A 836 18.68 -24.96 -32.96
C MET A 836 17.86 -24.62 -31.74
N HIS A 837 16.96 -25.53 -31.37
CA HIS A 837 16.21 -25.43 -30.12
C HIS A 837 17.05 -25.77 -28.89
N ASP A 838 16.78 -25.14 -27.74
CA ASP A 838 17.49 -25.40 -26.47
C ASP A 838 17.63 -26.88 -26.13
N LYS A 839 16.55 -27.69 -26.38
CA LYS A 839 16.54 -29.11 -26.10
C LYS A 839 17.41 -29.91 -27.10
N SER A 840 17.44 -29.48 -28.37
CA SER A 840 18.35 -30.07 -29.36
C SER A 840 19.82 -29.78 -29.01
N ILE A 841 20.15 -28.56 -28.60
CA ILE A 841 21.49 -28.19 -28.14
C ILE A 841 21.93 -29.08 -26.97
N GLN A 842 21.02 -29.31 -26.01
CA GLN A 842 21.28 -30.14 -24.85
C GLN A 842 21.61 -31.59 -25.28
N LEU A 843 20.81 -32.19 -26.16
CA LEU A 843 21.00 -33.57 -26.64
C LEU A 843 22.26 -33.72 -27.52
N ILE A 844 22.57 -32.70 -28.37
CA ILE A 844 23.80 -32.67 -29.14
C ILE A 844 25.00 -32.66 -28.18
N MET A 845 24.97 -31.79 -27.20
CA MET A 845 26.07 -31.65 -26.25
C MET A 845 26.27 -32.96 -25.44
N TYR A 846 25.19 -33.60 -25.00
CA TYR A 846 25.30 -34.89 -24.30
C TYR A 846 25.90 -35.98 -25.20
N LYS A 847 25.43 -36.13 -26.41
CA LYS A 847 26.02 -37.10 -27.37
C LYS A 847 27.48 -36.80 -27.66
N TYR A 848 27.81 -35.54 -27.94
CA TYR A 848 29.17 -35.10 -28.21
C TYR A 848 30.11 -35.34 -27.02
N LEU A 849 29.75 -34.93 -25.83
CA LEU A 849 30.57 -35.15 -24.63
C LEU A 849 30.73 -36.66 -24.33
N PHE A 850 29.66 -37.42 -24.53
CA PHE A 850 29.75 -38.87 -24.36
C PHE A 850 30.74 -39.53 -25.34
N ILE A 851 30.70 -39.14 -26.61
CA ILE A 851 31.67 -39.64 -27.65
C ILE A 851 33.12 -39.25 -27.28
N LYS A 852 33.32 -37.97 -26.89
CA LYS A 852 34.67 -37.51 -26.50
C LYS A 852 35.22 -38.25 -25.28
N MET A 853 34.37 -38.51 -24.28
CA MET A 853 34.75 -39.27 -23.08
C MET A 853 34.96 -40.78 -23.42
N LEU A 854 34.19 -41.32 -24.34
CA LEU A 854 34.38 -42.68 -24.82
C LEU A 854 35.74 -42.83 -25.51
N ASN A 855 36.04 -41.94 -26.47
CA ASN A 855 37.32 -41.95 -27.23
C ASN A 855 38.53 -41.69 -26.34
N SER A 856 38.39 -40.94 -25.25
CA SER A 856 39.47 -40.66 -24.27
C SER A 856 39.54 -41.67 -23.11
N ASN A 857 38.67 -42.67 -23.10
CA ASN A 857 38.56 -43.70 -22.04
C ASN A 857 38.37 -43.14 -20.62
N THR A 858 37.60 -42.02 -20.49
CA THR A 858 37.40 -41.30 -19.24
C THR A 858 35.96 -41.51 -18.68
N LEU A 859 35.13 -42.31 -19.37
CA LEU A 859 33.73 -42.52 -18.98
C LEU A 859 33.58 -43.26 -17.63
N GLY A 860 34.56 -44.10 -17.26
CA GLY A 860 34.51 -44.94 -16.06
C GLY A 860 33.35 -45.94 -16.03
N LEU A 861 32.89 -46.38 -17.21
CA LEU A 861 31.95 -47.47 -17.42
C LEU A 861 32.72 -48.74 -17.71
N ASP A 862 32.04 -49.90 -17.56
CA ASP A 862 32.64 -51.22 -17.86
C ASP A 862 33.04 -51.30 -19.33
N GLU A 863 34.35 -51.35 -19.62
CA GLU A 863 34.89 -51.38 -20.96
C GLU A 863 34.36 -52.55 -21.81
N ALA A 864 34.09 -53.68 -21.22
CA ALA A 864 33.54 -54.85 -21.90
C ALA A 864 32.12 -54.60 -22.44
N LEU A 865 31.34 -53.74 -21.76
CA LEU A 865 29.98 -53.40 -22.15
C LEU A 865 29.92 -52.32 -23.25
N ILE A 866 30.92 -51.49 -23.35
CA ILE A 866 30.95 -50.33 -24.27
C ILE A 866 31.89 -50.56 -25.48
N ALA A 867 32.77 -51.57 -25.45
CA ALA A 867 33.75 -51.87 -26.51
C ALA A 867 33.17 -52.10 -27.92
N HIS A 868 31.90 -52.39 -28.05
CA HIS A 868 31.20 -52.66 -29.31
C HIS A 868 30.17 -51.61 -29.67
N ILE A 869 30.17 -50.45 -28.99
CA ILE A 869 29.21 -49.37 -29.25
C ILE A 869 29.74 -48.49 -30.38
N GLU A 870 29.10 -48.48 -31.51
CA GLU A 870 29.36 -47.58 -32.61
C GLU A 870 28.72 -46.21 -32.29
N GLU A 871 29.33 -45.10 -32.73
CA GLU A 871 28.81 -43.74 -32.52
C GLU A 871 27.38 -43.56 -33.00
N GLU A 872 26.99 -44.25 -34.06
CA GLU A 872 25.64 -44.22 -34.63
C GLU A 872 24.62 -44.88 -33.68
N SER A 873 25.05 -45.83 -32.84
CA SER A 873 24.18 -46.53 -31.88
C SER A 873 23.88 -45.73 -30.62
N ILE A 874 24.54 -44.58 -30.38
CA ILE A 874 24.31 -43.71 -29.22
C ILE A 874 23.11 -42.82 -29.48
N VAL A 875 22.03 -43.00 -28.72
CA VAL A 875 20.74 -42.31 -28.85
C VAL A 875 20.51 -41.38 -27.67
N PRO A 876 20.78 -40.09 -27.84
CA PRO A 876 20.38 -39.13 -26.84
C PRO A 876 18.86 -38.82 -26.94
N GLY A 877 18.18 -38.73 -25.82
CA GLY A 877 16.74 -38.55 -25.81
C GLY A 877 16.20 -37.91 -24.54
N ILE A 878 15.00 -37.36 -24.66
CA ILE A 878 14.26 -36.75 -23.54
C ILE A 878 13.03 -37.63 -23.25
N ILE A 879 12.79 -37.85 -21.95
CA ILE A 879 11.53 -38.44 -21.48
C ILE A 879 10.69 -37.28 -20.87
N ALA A 880 9.56 -36.97 -21.52
CA ALA A 880 8.63 -35.95 -21.05
C ALA A 880 7.62 -36.55 -20.07
N LEU A 881 7.74 -36.22 -18.78
CA LEU A 881 6.88 -36.77 -17.73
C LEU A 881 5.39 -36.39 -17.85
N GLN A 882 5.06 -35.36 -18.62
CA GLN A 882 3.66 -34.99 -18.94
C GLN A 882 3.07 -35.81 -20.09
N LYS A 883 3.90 -36.37 -21.02
CA LYS A 883 3.46 -37.05 -22.23
C LYS A 883 4.16 -38.42 -22.39
N MET A 884 4.15 -39.24 -21.35
CA MET A 884 4.86 -40.51 -21.30
C MET A 884 4.42 -41.54 -22.37
N SER A 885 3.16 -41.44 -22.84
CA SER A 885 2.66 -42.31 -23.95
C SER A 885 3.44 -42.16 -25.24
N ASN A 886 4.21 -41.08 -25.41
CA ASN A 886 4.99 -40.83 -26.61
C ASN A 886 6.39 -41.50 -26.55
N GLY A 887 6.75 -42.15 -25.44
CA GLY A 887 8.06 -42.75 -25.24
C GLY A 887 9.19 -41.72 -25.11
N VAL A 888 10.37 -42.13 -25.57
CA VAL A 888 11.57 -41.27 -25.61
C VAL A 888 11.52 -40.40 -26.86
N PHE A 889 11.68 -39.10 -26.68
CA PHE A 889 11.90 -38.14 -27.76
C PHE A 889 13.38 -38.16 -28.14
N GLU A 890 13.73 -38.97 -29.14
CA GLU A 890 15.09 -39.10 -29.63
C GLU A 890 15.52 -37.90 -30.47
N LEU A 891 16.81 -37.56 -30.41
CA LEU A 891 17.39 -36.50 -31.25
C LEU A 891 17.31 -36.93 -32.75
N LYS A 892 16.64 -36.14 -33.57
CA LYS A 892 16.55 -36.32 -35.02
C LYS A 892 17.44 -35.34 -35.74
N VAL A 893 18.46 -35.84 -36.42
CA VAL A 893 19.39 -35.01 -37.19
C VAL A 893 19.01 -35.10 -38.66
N ASN A 894 18.39 -34.03 -39.19
CA ASN A 894 18.03 -33.93 -40.61
C ASN A 894 19.10 -33.17 -41.44
N ASN A 895 20.18 -32.72 -40.81
CA ASN A 895 21.34 -32.11 -41.47
C ASN A 895 22.30 -33.20 -41.90
N ALA A 896 22.61 -33.30 -43.20
CA ALA A 896 23.40 -34.35 -43.77
C ALA A 896 24.89 -34.30 -43.32
N ASP A 897 25.44 -33.10 -43.18
CA ASP A 897 26.85 -32.91 -42.77
C ASP A 897 27.02 -33.35 -41.30
N LEU A 898 26.09 -32.93 -40.42
CA LEU A 898 26.09 -33.30 -38.99
C LEU A 898 25.77 -34.79 -38.80
N ALA A 899 25.00 -35.43 -39.69
CA ALA A 899 24.68 -36.84 -39.60
C ALA A 899 25.85 -37.72 -40.05
N ASN A 900 26.63 -37.26 -41.05
CA ASN A 900 27.76 -38.05 -41.63
C ASN A 900 29.04 -37.96 -40.77
N ASP A 901 29.28 -36.83 -40.10
CA ASP A 901 30.47 -36.65 -39.26
C ASP A 901 30.11 -35.80 -38.02
N PHE A 902 29.44 -36.48 -37.09
CA PHE A 902 28.82 -35.81 -35.95
C PHE A 902 29.89 -35.13 -35.05
N GLU A 903 30.99 -35.84 -34.73
CA GLU A 903 32.02 -35.36 -33.82
C GLU A 903 32.71 -34.11 -34.39
N ALA A 904 33.19 -34.14 -35.63
CA ALA A 904 33.94 -33.05 -36.27
C ALA A 904 33.05 -31.82 -36.48
N GLN A 905 31.78 -32.00 -36.86
CA GLN A 905 30.85 -30.90 -37.00
C GLN A 905 30.52 -30.22 -35.65
N CYS A 906 30.37 -31.01 -34.58
CA CYS A 906 30.22 -30.48 -33.22
C CYS A 906 31.48 -29.71 -32.76
N ASP A 907 32.69 -30.21 -33.05
CA ASP A 907 33.92 -29.49 -32.77
C ASP A 907 33.87 -28.07 -33.38
N ILE A 908 33.55 -27.97 -34.67
CA ILE A 908 33.44 -26.70 -35.40
C ILE A 908 32.40 -25.79 -34.74
N MET A 909 31.22 -26.31 -34.44
CA MET A 909 30.12 -25.51 -33.87
C MET A 909 30.46 -24.96 -32.46
N PHE A 910 31.02 -25.80 -31.58
CA PHE A 910 31.41 -25.38 -30.24
C PHE A 910 32.63 -24.48 -30.25
N GLU A 911 33.61 -24.67 -31.12
CA GLU A 911 34.76 -23.78 -31.31
C GLU A 911 34.32 -22.39 -31.79
N GLN A 912 33.39 -22.32 -32.72
CA GLN A 912 32.80 -21.05 -33.17
C GLN A 912 32.07 -20.34 -32.02
N LEU A 913 31.25 -21.04 -31.26
CA LEU A 913 30.58 -20.49 -30.12
C LEU A 913 31.54 -19.94 -29.06
N ILE A 914 32.58 -20.70 -28.72
CA ILE A 914 33.62 -20.27 -27.77
C ILE A 914 34.32 -19.03 -28.31
N SER A 915 34.69 -19.01 -29.59
CA SER A 915 35.32 -17.85 -30.23
C SER A 915 34.41 -16.61 -30.12
N ASP A 916 33.13 -16.74 -30.39
CA ASP A 916 32.13 -15.68 -30.24
C ASP A 916 32.00 -15.15 -28.80
N ILE A 917 31.96 -16.06 -27.83
CA ILE A 917 31.88 -15.71 -26.41
C ILE A 917 33.12 -14.93 -25.97
N PHE A 918 34.31 -15.27 -26.48
CA PHE A 918 35.58 -14.66 -26.12
C PHE A 918 35.98 -13.46 -27.02
N ASP A 919 35.23 -13.18 -28.10
CA ASP A 919 35.49 -12.01 -28.94
C ASP A 919 35.11 -10.71 -28.18
N LYS A 920 36.15 -9.89 -27.94
CA LYS A 920 36.01 -8.57 -27.28
C LYS A 920 35.27 -7.54 -28.13
N ASN A 921 35.23 -7.72 -29.45
CA ASN A 921 34.52 -6.80 -30.34
C ASN A 921 33.00 -7.04 -30.36
N ASN A 922 32.55 -8.17 -29.82
CA ASN A 922 31.17 -8.55 -29.73
C ASN A 922 30.66 -8.40 -28.27
N PRO A 923 30.11 -7.24 -27.86
CA PRO A 923 29.72 -6.98 -26.48
C PRO A 923 28.53 -7.87 -26.05
N PHE A 924 28.31 -7.98 -24.75
CA PHE A 924 27.09 -8.58 -24.24
C PHE A 924 25.90 -7.63 -24.44
N THR A 925 24.97 -7.99 -25.31
CA THR A 925 23.85 -7.14 -25.73
C THR A 925 22.49 -7.72 -25.37
N GLN A 926 21.50 -6.85 -25.28
CA GLN A 926 20.10 -7.24 -25.18
C GLN A 926 19.66 -7.96 -26.47
N THR A 927 18.83 -8.99 -26.33
CA THR A 927 18.18 -9.60 -27.49
C THR A 927 17.21 -8.64 -28.20
N ASP A 928 17.06 -8.77 -29.50
CA ASP A 928 16.07 -8.04 -30.28
C ASP A 928 14.65 -8.62 -30.12
N ASP A 929 14.53 -9.86 -29.70
CA ASP A 929 13.24 -10.50 -29.44
C ASP A 929 12.67 -10.10 -28.06
N ILE A 930 11.74 -9.15 -28.09
CA ILE A 930 11.05 -8.63 -26.90
C ILE A 930 10.24 -9.74 -26.18
N LYS A 931 9.80 -10.79 -26.90
CA LYS A 931 9.05 -11.90 -26.27
C LYS A 931 9.92 -12.67 -25.27
N VAL A 932 11.20 -12.79 -25.54
CA VAL A 932 12.17 -13.40 -24.62
C VAL A 932 12.27 -12.60 -23.32
N CYS A 933 12.18 -11.28 -23.42
CA CYS A 933 12.24 -10.38 -22.24
C CYS A 933 11.02 -10.52 -21.32
N GLY A 934 9.85 -10.93 -21.83
CA GLY A 934 8.62 -11.08 -21.04
C GLY A 934 8.75 -12.07 -19.87
N TYR A 935 9.61 -13.09 -20.04
CA TYR A 935 9.87 -14.14 -19.05
C TYR A 935 11.26 -14.04 -18.40
N CYS A 936 11.99 -12.95 -18.64
CA CYS A 936 13.35 -12.76 -18.14
C CYS A 936 13.34 -12.13 -16.76
N SER A 937 14.01 -12.76 -15.79
CA SER A 937 14.16 -12.23 -14.42
C SER A 937 14.87 -10.87 -14.38
N PHE A 938 15.65 -10.54 -15.40
CA PHE A 938 16.43 -9.28 -15.50
C PHE A 938 15.71 -8.18 -16.30
N ARG A 939 14.44 -8.36 -16.68
CA ARG A 939 13.67 -7.39 -17.48
C ARG A 939 13.67 -5.98 -16.90
N ASN A 940 13.61 -5.85 -15.57
CA ASN A 940 13.62 -4.56 -14.87
C ASN A 940 14.98 -3.85 -15.01
N ILE A 941 16.08 -4.59 -14.90
CA ILE A 941 17.44 -4.06 -15.11
C ILE A 941 17.61 -3.60 -16.57
N CYS A 942 17.07 -4.40 -17.50
CA CYS A 942 17.09 -4.12 -18.92
C CYS A 942 16.09 -3.05 -19.38
N LYS A 943 15.23 -2.52 -18.50
CA LYS A 943 14.16 -1.54 -18.80
C LYS A 943 13.23 -2.00 -19.93
N ARG A 944 12.91 -3.30 -19.96
CA ARG A 944 12.02 -3.95 -20.94
C ARG A 944 10.83 -4.64 -20.23
N GLY A 945 10.42 -4.11 -19.06
CA GLY A 945 9.28 -4.59 -18.29
C GLY A 945 7.98 -3.94 -18.69
#